data_0f9885739c81197baf8840ddc8771d12
#
_entry.id   0f9885739c81197baf8840ddc8771d12
#
_cell.length_a   1.000
_cell.length_b   1.000
_cell.length_c   1.000
_cell.angle_alpha   90.00
_cell.angle_beta   90.00
_cell.angle_gamma   90.00
#
_symmetry.space_group_name_H-M   'P 1'
#
loop_
_entity.id
_entity.type
_entity.pdbx_description
1 polymer ?
#
loop_
_entity_poly.entity_id
_entity_poly.type
_entity_poly.pdbx_seq_one_letter_code
_entity_poly.pdbx_strand_id
1 'polypeptide(L)'
;MSQYKTSYDIKYSNELDEFLQNEVLPGLDISVDEFWKLTSEIITEFSDRNKSLLEKRKDIQKSIDDWHLNNDFDVDNLSAYKEFLRSIDYLIDEGNDFEITTSNVDKEIAITAGPQLVVPVMNARFALNAANARWGSLYDALYGTDMIDESDDAEKTGAYNPIRGDKVIAFAKQFLDQYFQLQDGSFTDVVSFSIENKALNLHLDNATITMLDDESKFVGFTGSANSPQSVLLTNNNLHVEILIDKSHSVGATDKAGIKDILLESAITTIMDCEDSVAAVDSADKLEVYRNWLGLMKGDLEEQFMKGGRKVNRKLNPDREYVSPDLSEFKLSGRSLMLVRNVGLLMTNSAVLDKHDNEIPEGILDALFTICIAKHDLKNTNAFNNSKSGSIYIVKPKLHGPDEVKFVCDLFNAIENGLNIKKNTVKIGIMDEERRTTVNLKECIRVAKDRVIFINTGFLDRTGDEIHTSMEAGPVVPKSEMKMQKWINAYEDWNVDVGLECGFKGKAQIGKGMWPMPDEMLKMYQAKIEHPSSGANCAWVPSPTAATLHAMHYHEMLVSNQQEILLSRDKINLDDILCIPLAQDIQTLDQNTIELELDNNCQGILGYVVRWVNQGIGCSKVPDINNIGLMEDRATCRISSQHVANWLHHDVISKEEVIASMKKMAEIVDQQNAGDPNYLPMSPSFNGHAFNAALKLAIEGKDQPSGYTEPILHQERLKFKAK
;
A
#
# COMPACT_ATOMS: atom_id res chain seq x y z
N MET A 1 -27.63 -19.03 -4.73
CA MET A 1 -26.82 -19.89 -3.84
C MET A 1 -25.81 -20.60 -4.73
N SER A 2 -24.54 -20.42 -4.46
CA SER A 2 -23.47 -21.12 -5.18
C SER A 2 -23.67 -22.64 -5.04
N GLN A 3 -23.62 -23.37 -6.14
CA GLN A 3 -23.61 -24.84 -6.07
C GLN A 3 -22.19 -25.28 -5.71
N TYR A 4 -22.08 -26.29 -4.82
CA TYR A 4 -20.80 -26.83 -4.40
C TYR A 4 -20.53 -28.19 -4.99
N LYS A 5 -19.29 -28.45 -5.35
CA LYS A 5 -18.72 -29.78 -5.55
C LYS A 5 -18.09 -30.26 -4.26
N THR A 6 -17.97 -31.58 -4.11
CA THR A 6 -17.36 -32.20 -2.92
C THR A 6 -16.27 -33.16 -3.36
N SER A 7 -15.06 -33.02 -2.84
CA SER A 7 -13.97 -33.98 -2.92
C SER A 7 -13.00 -33.79 -1.75
N TYR A 8 -12.27 -34.84 -1.39
CA TYR A 8 -11.23 -34.78 -0.34
C TYR A 8 -11.69 -34.17 0.99
N ASP A 9 -12.94 -34.44 1.42
CA ASP A 9 -13.53 -33.91 2.66
C ASP A 9 -13.68 -32.36 2.68
N ILE A 10 -13.69 -31.70 1.53
CA ILE A 10 -13.99 -30.26 1.39
C ILE A 10 -15.10 -30.05 0.36
N LYS A 11 -15.78 -28.91 0.49
CA LYS A 11 -16.71 -28.42 -0.52
C LYS A 11 -16.19 -27.12 -1.10
N TYR A 12 -16.26 -26.95 -2.41
CA TYR A 12 -15.82 -25.74 -3.11
C TYR A 12 -16.85 -25.31 -4.14
N SER A 13 -16.99 -23.99 -4.35
CA SER A 13 -17.98 -23.48 -5.30
C SER A 13 -17.68 -23.93 -6.72
N ASN A 14 -18.74 -24.25 -7.49
CA ASN A 14 -18.60 -24.67 -8.89
C ASN A 14 -17.85 -23.60 -9.71
N GLU A 15 -18.15 -22.32 -9.48
CA GLU A 15 -17.53 -21.21 -10.20
C GLU A 15 -16.02 -21.15 -9.97
N LEU A 16 -15.57 -21.40 -8.72
CA LEU A 16 -14.15 -21.43 -8.39
C LEU A 16 -13.43 -22.63 -9.03
N ASP A 17 -14.11 -23.78 -9.09
CA ASP A 17 -13.58 -24.98 -9.77
C ASP A 17 -13.47 -24.78 -11.28
N GLU A 18 -14.49 -24.20 -11.90
CA GLU A 18 -14.48 -23.86 -13.33
C GLU A 18 -13.38 -22.86 -13.68
N PHE A 19 -13.19 -21.83 -12.87
CA PHE A 19 -12.11 -20.87 -13.02
C PHE A 19 -10.74 -21.55 -12.88
N LEU A 20 -10.57 -22.38 -11.86
CA LEU A 20 -9.34 -23.15 -11.67
C LEU A 20 -9.02 -24.01 -12.89
N GLN A 21 -9.99 -24.82 -13.33
CA GLN A 21 -9.83 -25.76 -14.43
C GLN A 21 -9.58 -25.08 -15.76
N ASN A 22 -10.34 -24.03 -16.08
CA ASN A 22 -10.39 -23.45 -17.42
C ASN A 22 -9.45 -22.26 -17.60
N GLU A 23 -9.11 -21.54 -16.52
CA GLU A 23 -8.34 -20.29 -16.61
C GLU A 23 -7.00 -20.40 -15.90
N VAL A 24 -6.93 -20.94 -14.66
CA VAL A 24 -5.69 -20.97 -13.86
C VAL A 24 -4.74 -22.08 -14.30
N LEU A 25 -5.20 -23.33 -14.31
CA LEU A 25 -4.33 -24.50 -14.52
C LEU A 25 -3.85 -24.72 -15.97
N PRO A 26 -4.54 -24.26 -17.04
CA PRO A 26 -4.00 -24.39 -18.39
C PRO A 26 -2.58 -23.83 -18.50
N GLY A 27 -1.65 -24.69 -18.91
CA GLY A 27 -0.22 -24.35 -18.99
C GLY A 27 0.57 -24.58 -17.69
N LEU A 28 -0.05 -24.92 -16.58
CA LEU A 28 0.64 -25.35 -15.36
C LEU A 28 0.79 -26.88 -15.30
N ASP A 29 1.76 -27.37 -14.55
CA ASP A 29 2.10 -28.78 -14.35
C ASP A 29 1.42 -29.35 -13.09
N ILE A 30 0.13 -29.06 -12.93
CA ILE A 30 -0.72 -29.54 -11.85
C ILE A 30 -2.14 -29.76 -12.38
N SER A 31 -2.77 -30.86 -11.99
CA SER A 31 -4.16 -31.14 -12.31
C SER A 31 -5.13 -30.53 -11.31
N VAL A 32 -6.41 -30.44 -11.70
CA VAL A 32 -7.50 -29.97 -10.80
C VAL A 32 -7.59 -30.85 -9.57
N ASP A 33 -7.46 -32.17 -9.75
CA ASP A 33 -7.55 -33.15 -8.67
C ASP A 33 -6.39 -32.99 -7.66
N GLU A 34 -5.16 -32.80 -8.13
CA GLU A 34 -4.00 -32.54 -7.28
C GLU A 34 -4.15 -31.21 -6.52
N PHE A 35 -4.68 -30.17 -7.15
CA PHE A 35 -4.88 -28.87 -6.47
C PHE A 35 -5.90 -28.98 -5.34
N TRP A 36 -7.07 -29.62 -5.58
CA TRP A 36 -8.07 -29.76 -4.53
C TRP A 36 -7.66 -30.73 -3.43
N LYS A 37 -6.86 -31.76 -3.75
CA LYS A 37 -6.23 -32.61 -2.75
C LYS A 37 -5.29 -31.81 -1.87
N LEU A 38 -4.37 -31.04 -2.46
CA LEU A 38 -3.48 -30.13 -1.73
C LEU A 38 -4.28 -29.15 -0.86
N THR A 39 -5.33 -28.55 -1.41
CA THR A 39 -6.19 -27.64 -0.67
C THR A 39 -6.78 -28.27 0.58
N SER A 40 -7.28 -29.52 0.48
CA SER A 40 -7.80 -30.26 1.63
C SER A 40 -6.71 -30.56 2.67
N GLU A 41 -5.52 -30.98 2.24
CA GLU A 41 -4.39 -31.23 3.13
C GLU A 41 -3.97 -29.95 3.88
N ILE A 42 -3.87 -28.82 3.19
CA ILE A 42 -3.55 -27.51 3.78
C ILE A 42 -4.65 -27.07 4.77
N ILE A 43 -5.93 -27.17 4.42
CA ILE A 43 -7.04 -26.83 5.32
C ILE A 43 -6.96 -27.70 6.58
N THR A 44 -6.74 -28.97 6.44
CA THR A 44 -6.64 -29.93 7.57
C THR A 44 -5.50 -29.60 8.50
N GLU A 45 -4.36 -29.22 7.99
CA GLU A 45 -3.17 -28.88 8.80
C GLU A 45 -3.24 -27.49 9.44
N PHE A 46 -3.75 -26.50 8.70
CA PHE A 46 -3.58 -25.09 9.08
C PHE A 46 -4.82 -24.44 9.69
N SER A 47 -6.05 -24.92 9.46
CA SER A 47 -7.27 -24.27 9.98
C SER A 47 -7.32 -24.25 11.52
N ASP A 48 -7.03 -25.36 12.17
CA ASP A 48 -7.02 -25.44 13.64
C ASP A 48 -5.88 -24.61 14.25
N ARG A 49 -4.73 -24.55 13.57
CA ARG A 49 -3.61 -23.68 13.98
C ARG A 49 -4.01 -22.21 13.88
N ASN A 50 -4.66 -21.80 12.78
CA ASN A 50 -5.19 -20.44 12.61
C ASN A 50 -6.17 -20.08 13.74
N LYS A 51 -7.11 -20.97 14.03
CA LYS A 51 -8.07 -20.80 15.13
C LYS A 51 -7.37 -20.63 16.48
N SER A 52 -6.38 -21.46 16.78
CA SER A 52 -5.62 -21.38 18.04
C SER A 52 -4.87 -20.07 18.18
N LEU A 53 -4.34 -19.48 17.07
CA LEU A 53 -3.70 -18.17 17.10
C LEU A 53 -4.72 -17.05 17.38
N LEU A 54 -5.90 -17.13 16.80
CA LEU A 54 -6.98 -16.18 17.07
C LEU A 54 -7.51 -16.26 18.52
N GLU A 55 -7.61 -17.46 19.10
CA GLU A 55 -7.93 -17.63 20.52
C GLU A 55 -6.82 -17.03 21.40
N LYS A 56 -5.54 -17.27 21.07
CA LYS A 56 -4.40 -16.63 21.77
C LYS A 56 -4.50 -15.11 21.79
N ARG A 57 -4.93 -14.47 20.68
CA ARG A 57 -5.16 -13.01 20.65
C ARG A 57 -6.19 -12.58 21.68
N LYS A 58 -7.32 -13.30 21.77
CA LYS A 58 -8.40 -13.01 22.74
C LYS A 58 -7.93 -13.16 24.18
N ASP A 59 -7.21 -14.23 24.49
CA ASP A 59 -6.70 -14.50 25.83
C ASP A 59 -5.70 -13.43 26.27
N ILE A 60 -4.83 -13.01 25.36
CA ILE A 60 -3.85 -11.94 25.60
C ILE A 60 -4.60 -10.61 25.83
N GLN A 61 -5.55 -10.23 24.95
CA GLN A 61 -6.32 -9.00 25.11
C GLN A 61 -7.05 -8.97 26.45
N LYS A 62 -7.73 -10.06 26.80
CA LYS A 62 -8.39 -10.16 28.09
C LYS A 62 -7.42 -9.96 29.27
N SER A 63 -6.22 -10.52 29.17
CA SER A 63 -5.21 -10.36 30.23
C SER A 63 -4.74 -8.92 30.36
N ILE A 64 -4.63 -8.21 29.24
CA ILE A 64 -4.27 -6.78 29.21
C ILE A 64 -5.40 -5.93 29.79
N ASP A 65 -6.65 -6.21 29.42
CA ASP A 65 -7.84 -5.54 29.96
C ASP A 65 -7.92 -5.73 31.48
N ASP A 66 -7.79 -6.96 31.96
CA ASP A 66 -7.79 -7.29 33.38
C ASP A 66 -6.66 -6.58 34.13
N TRP A 67 -5.48 -6.42 33.50
CA TRP A 67 -4.36 -5.69 34.12
C TRP A 67 -4.69 -4.21 34.27
N HIS A 68 -5.18 -3.54 33.21
CA HIS A 68 -5.54 -2.12 33.25
C HIS A 68 -6.69 -1.81 34.20
N LEU A 69 -7.64 -2.71 34.35
CA LEU A 69 -8.74 -2.56 35.31
C LEU A 69 -8.27 -2.65 36.79
N ASN A 70 -7.12 -3.27 37.04
CA ASN A 70 -6.60 -3.49 38.40
C ASN A 70 -5.33 -2.72 38.75
N ASN A 71 -4.74 -2.00 37.79
CA ASN A 71 -3.49 -1.27 37.96
C ASN A 71 -3.56 0.08 37.25
N ASP A 72 -3.04 1.11 37.88
CA ASP A 72 -2.83 2.40 37.21
C ASP A 72 -1.65 2.31 36.23
N PHE A 73 -1.84 2.82 35.04
CA PHE A 73 -0.78 2.92 34.05
C PHE A 73 0.11 4.12 34.37
N ASP A 74 1.37 3.85 34.68
CA ASP A 74 2.38 4.87 34.97
C ASP A 74 3.37 4.99 33.79
N VAL A 75 3.23 6.05 33.00
CA VAL A 75 4.07 6.33 31.83
C VAL A 75 5.55 6.58 32.22
N ASP A 76 5.81 7.04 33.45
CA ASP A 76 7.16 7.31 33.92
C ASP A 76 7.84 6.06 34.50
N ASN A 77 7.07 4.98 34.77
CA ASN A 77 7.61 3.73 35.31
C ASN A 77 6.93 2.49 34.66
N LEU A 78 7.38 2.14 33.47
CA LEU A 78 6.85 1.01 32.71
C LEU A 78 7.39 -0.37 33.14
N SER A 79 8.19 -0.45 34.21
CA SER A 79 8.85 -1.71 34.63
C SER A 79 7.83 -2.82 34.94
N ALA A 80 6.80 -2.51 35.75
CA ALA A 80 5.75 -3.47 36.11
C ALA A 80 4.92 -3.87 34.91
N TYR A 81 4.61 -2.93 34.01
CA TYR A 81 3.86 -3.22 32.78
C TYR A 81 4.66 -4.12 31.83
N LYS A 82 5.95 -3.87 31.64
CA LYS A 82 6.82 -4.75 30.83
C LYS A 82 6.96 -6.14 31.43
N GLU A 83 7.09 -6.26 32.74
CA GLU A 83 7.14 -7.56 33.42
C GLU A 83 5.83 -8.33 33.23
N PHE A 84 4.69 -7.66 33.37
CA PHE A 84 3.39 -8.23 33.06
C PHE A 84 3.30 -8.68 31.59
N LEU A 85 3.64 -7.83 30.63
CA LEU A 85 3.60 -8.16 29.20
C LEU A 85 4.48 -9.39 28.85
N ARG A 86 5.63 -9.55 29.53
CA ARG A 86 6.47 -10.76 29.39
C ARG A 86 5.78 -11.98 29.99
N SER A 87 5.10 -11.85 31.12
CA SER A 87 4.45 -12.96 31.82
C SER A 87 3.31 -13.59 31.01
N ILE A 88 2.74 -12.87 30.06
CA ILE A 88 1.65 -13.33 29.16
C ILE A 88 2.12 -13.61 27.72
N ASP A 89 3.43 -13.64 27.47
CA ASP A 89 4.04 -13.81 26.13
C ASP A 89 3.58 -12.75 25.11
N TYR A 90 3.18 -11.56 25.57
CA TYR A 90 2.94 -10.43 24.71
C TYR A 90 4.25 -9.80 24.23
N LEU A 91 5.18 -9.60 25.17
CA LEU A 91 6.55 -9.15 24.90
C LEU A 91 7.51 -10.33 25.07
N ILE A 92 8.26 -10.61 24.01
CA ILE A 92 9.21 -11.73 23.96
C ILE A 92 10.64 -11.17 24.03
N ASP A 93 11.52 -11.85 24.77
CA ASP A 93 12.92 -11.46 24.84
C ASP A 93 13.61 -11.66 23.48
N GLU A 94 14.36 -10.66 23.05
CA GLU A 94 15.14 -10.74 21.82
C GLU A 94 16.23 -11.81 21.95
N GLY A 95 16.32 -12.66 20.91
CA GLY A 95 17.40 -13.63 20.77
C GLY A 95 18.72 -12.96 20.31
N ASN A 96 19.72 -13.79 19.99
CA ASN A 96 21.00 -13.31 19.48
C ASN A 96 20.83 -12.54 18.17
N ASP A 97 21.77 -11.65 17.85
CA ASP A 97 21.81 -10.93 16.59
C ASP A 97 21.90 -11.86 15.40
N PHE A 98 21.32 -11.43 14.29
CA PHE A 98 21.32 -12.16 13.02
C PHE A 98 21.14 -11.19 11.86
N GLU A 99 21.44 -11.65 10.66
CA GLU A 99 21.05 -11.00 9.43
C GLU A 99 20.08 -11.86 8.62
N ILE A 100 19.24 -11.24 7.84
CA ILE A 100 18.37 -11.93 6.88
C ILE A 100 19.21 -12.60 5.79
N THR A 101 18.77 -13.80 5.40
CA THR A 101 19.43 -14.64 4.39
C THR A 101 18.62 -14.78 3.10
N THR A 102 17.59 -13.94 2.95
CA THR A 102 16.75 -13.91 1.76
C THR A 102 17.59 -13.74 0.50
N SER A 103 17.31 -14.53 -0.51
CA SER A 103 18.04 -14.56 -1.80
C SER A 103 17.07 -14.59 -2.98
N ASN A 104 17.57 -14.41 -4.20
CA ASN A 104 16.77 -14.33 -5.43
C ASN A 104 15.70 -13.22 -5.34
N VAL A 105 16.13 -12.03 -4.98
CA VAL A 105 15.27 -10.84 -4.84
C VAL A 105 15.54 -9.90 -6.02
N ASP A 106 14.48 -9.37 -6.61
CA ASP A 106 14.58 -8.40 -7.70
C ASP A 106 15.18 -7.08 -7.19
N LYS A 107 15.90 -6.37 -8.05
CA LYS A 107 16.59 -5.11 -7.71
C LYS A 107 15.62 -4.03 -7.21
N GLU A 108 14.38 -4.07 -7.67
CA GLU A 108 13.29 -3.19 -7.28
C GLU A 108 12.95 -3.30 -5.78
N ILE A 109 13.24 -4.43 -5.17
CA ILE A 109 13.11 -4.66 -3.73
C ILE A 109 14.43 -4.41 -3.01
N ALA A 110 15.54 -4.97 -3.56
CA ALA A 110 16.80 -5.04 -2.84
C ALA A 110 17.62 -3.74 -2.90
N ILE A 111 17.56 -3.00 -4.01
CA ILE A 111 18.53 -1.94 -4.32
C ILE A 111 17.86 -0.61 -4.70
N THR A 112 16.80 -0.65 -5.52
CA THR A 112 16.21 0.57 -6.08
C THR A 112 15.20 1.16 -5.11
N ALA A 113 15.56 2.26 -4.46
CA ALA A 113 14.63 3.01 -3.63
C ALA A 113 13.67 3.82 -4.51
N GLY A 114 12.38 3.87 -4.11
CA GLY A 114 11.39 4.64 -4.87
C GLY A 114 9.97 4.45 -4.33
N PRO A 115 9.00 5.18 -4.90
CA PRO A 115 7.60 5.08 -4.52
C PRO A 115 7.03 3.68 -4.71
N GLN A 116 6.09 3.31 -3.82
CA GLN A 116 5.31 2.09 -3.90
C GLN A 116 3.83 2.43 -3.98
N LEU A 117 3.13 1.90 -4.98
CA LEU A 117 1.67 2.00 -5.10
C LEU A 117 0.98 0.86 -4.37
N VAL A 118 -0.21 1.14 -3.87
CA VAL A 118 -1.18 0.13 -3.40
C VAL A 118 -2.47 0.34 -4.16
N VAL A 119 -3.03 -0.73 -4.73
CA VAL A 119 -4.19 -0.64 -5.60
C VAL A 119 -5.11 -1.85 -5.40
N PRO A 120 -6.46 -1.67 -5.36
CA PRO A 120 -7.37 -2.80 -5.29
C PRO A 120 -7.26 -3.64 -6.57
N VAL A 121 -6.80 -4.89 -6.45
CA VAL A 121 -6.65 -5.78 -7.60
C VAL A 121 -8.01 -6.18 -8.21
N MET A 122 -9.08 -6.07 -7.45
CA MET A 122 -10.45 -6.29 -7.93
C MET A 122 -10.84 -5.33 -9.07
N ASN A 123 -10.20 -4.18 -9.20
CA ASN A 123 -10.44 -3.25 -10.30
C ASN A 123 -9.33 -3.35 -11.35
N ALA A 124 -9.60 -4.06 -12.46
CA ALA A 124 -8.64 -4.31 -13.55
C ALA A 124 -8.02 -3.01 -14.10
N ARG A 125 -8.84 -1.95 -14.28
CA ARG A 125 -8.36 -0.66 -14.78
C ARG A 125 -7.37 0.00 -13.82
N PHE A 126 -7.64 -0.04 -12.52
CA PHE A 126 -6.73 0.51 -11.51
C PHE A 126 -5.46 -0.32 -11.41
N ALA A 127 -5.58 -1.64 -11.41
CA ALA A 127 -4.43 -2.55 -11.40
C ALA A 127 -3.50 -2.31 -12.58
N LEU A 128 -4.04 -2.21 -13.81
CA LEU A 128 -3.26 -1.89 -15.02
C LEU A 128 -2.63 -0.49 -14.96
N ASN A 129 -3.36 0.51 -14.43
CA ASN A 129 -2.81 1.86 -14.27
C ASN A 129 -1.62 1.86 -13.33
N ALA A 130 -1.72 1.18 -12.21
CA ALA A 130 -0.66 1.09 -11.21
C ALA A 130 0.55 0.29 -11.72
N ALA A 131 0.31 -0.87 -12.37
CA ALA A 131 1.39 -1.63 -12.99
C ALA A 131 2.16 -0.82 -14.04
N ASN A 132 1.47 0.03 -14.81
CA ASN A 132 2.07 0.88 -15.84
C ASN A 132 2.67 2.20 -15.30
N ALA A 133 2.47 2.50 -14.01
CA ALA A 133 2.98 3.72 -13.39
C ALA A 133 4.49 3.69 -13.08
N ARG A 134 5.23 2.68 -13.59
CA ARG A 134 6.70 2.65 -13.51
C ARG A 134 7.31 3.91 -14.12
N TRP A 135 6.72 4.43 -15.17
CA TRP A 135 7.16 5.64 -15.86
C TRP A 135 6.05 6.68 -15.83
N GLY A 136 6.30 7.80 -15.20
CA GLY A 136 5.34 8.89 -15.05
C GLY A 136 5.82 10.18 -15.74
N SER A 137 4.89 10.88 -16.41
CA SER A 137 5.12 12.20 -16.97
C SER A 137 5.25 13.23 -15.85
N LEU A 138 6.40 13.87 -15.76
CA LEU A 138 6.61 14.99 -14.84
C LEU A 138 5.77 16.19 -15.25
N TYR A 139 5.63 16.45 -16.56
CA TYR A 139 4.83 17.55 -17.08
C TYR A 139 3.36 17.38 -16.71
N ASP A 140 2.79 16.20 -16.93
CA ASP A 140 1.40 15.92 -16.57
C ASP A 140 1.18 16.01 -15.05
N ALA A 141 2.14 15.50 -14.25
CA ALA A 141 2.05 15.54 -12.80
C ALA A 141 2.09 16.97 -12.25
N LEU A 142 2.94 17.81 -12.77
CA LEU A 142 3.03 19.22 -12.40
C LEU A 142 1.82 20.01 -12.88
N TYR A 143 1.42 19.82 -14.16
CA TYR A 143 0.32 20.58 -14.75
C TYR A 143 -1.03 20.26 -14.07
N GLY A 144 -1.25 19.00 -13.75
CA GLY A 144 -2.53 18.49 -13.23
C GLY A 144 -2.77 18.75 -11.73
N THR A 145 -1.76 19.17 -10.97
CA THR A 145 -1.82 19.28 -9.49
C THR A 145 -1.61 20.70 -8.99
N ASP A 146 -1.66 20.88 -7.69
CA ASP A 146 -1.36 22.12 -6.98
C ASP A 146 0.14 22.43 -6.83
N MET A 147 1.02 21.59 -7.41
CA MET A 147 2.47 21.84 -7.50
C MET A 147 2.81 23.13 -8.23
N ILE A 148 2.01 23.48 -9.24
CA ILE A 148 2.05 24.79 -9.91
C ILE A 148 0.86 25.59 -9.42
N ASP A 149 1.12 26.72 -8.77
CA ASP A 149 0.09 27.61 -8.31
C ASP A 149 -0.74 28.21 -9.48
N GLU A 150 -1.95 28.67 -9.17
CA GLU A 150 -2.88 29.23 -10.16
C GLU A 150 -2.79 30.75 -10.26
N SER A 151 -1.79 31.38 -9.64
CA SER A 151 -1.53 32.82 -9.76
C SER A 151 -1.03 33.21 -11.13
N ASP A 152 -1.11 34.51 -11.45
CA ASP A 152 -0.59 35.12 -12.68
C ASP A 152 -1.16 34.49 -13.96
N ASP A 153 -2.47 34.31 -14.03
CA ASP A 153 -3.20 33.73 -15.16
C ASP A 153 -2.82 32.25 -15.46
N ALA A 154 -2.27 31.52 -14.47
CA ALA A 154 -1.85 30.12 -14.60
C ALA A 154 -2.90 29.08 -14.13
N GLU A 155 -4.19 29.44 -14.12
CA GLU A 155 -5.27 28.55 -13.67
C GLU A 155 -5.41 27.32 -14.56
N LYS A 156 -5.83 26.21 -13.94
CA LYS A 156 -6.28 24.99 -14.64
C LYS A 156 -7.66 25.27 -15.24
N THR A 157 -7.72 25.42 -16.55
CA THR A 157 -8.96 25.54 -17.30
C THR A 157 -9.30 24.25 -18.03
N GLY A 158 -10.49 24.16 -18.67
CA GLY A 158 -10.85 23.00 -19.50
C GLY A 158 -10.01 22.86 -20.77
N ALA A 159 -9.25 23.91 -21.16
CA ALA A 159 -8.30 23.90 -22.26
C ALA A 159 -6.86 24.07 -21.74
N TYR A 160 -5.87 23.74 -22.57
CA TYR A 160 -4.46 23.95 -22.24
C TYR A 160 -4.18 25.46 -22.01
N ASN A 161 -3.54 25.74 -20.88
CA ASN A 161 -3.10 27.11 -20.51
C ASN A 161 -1.58 27.22 -20.77
N PRO A 162 -1.13 28.01 -21.76
CA PRO A 162 0.28 28.17 -22.09
C PRO A 162 1.13 28.75 -20.95
N ILE A 163 0.58 29.70 -20.17
CA ILE A 163 1.28 30.32 -19.04
C ILE A 163 1.60 29.26 -17.97
N ARG A 164 0.62 28.40 -17.66
CA ARG A 164 0.85 27.27 -16.77
C ARG A 164 1.85 26.28 -17.35
N GLY A 165 1.77 26.01 -18.67
CA GLY A 165 2.72 25.16 -19.38
C GLY A 165 4.16 25.67 -19.28
N ASP A 166 4.37 26.97 -19.40
CA ASP A 166 5.70 27.59 -19.26
C ASP A 166 6.25 27.44 -17.83
N LYS A 167 5.42 27.60 -16.79
CA LYS A 167 5.81 27.32 -15.38
C LYS A 167 6.19 25.86 -15.19
N VAL A 168 5.46 24.91 -15.80
CA VAL A 168 5.77 23.46 -15.77
C VAL A 168 7.12 23.17 -16.41
N ILE A 169 7.37 23.71 -17.60
CA ILE A 169 8.64 23.53 -18.33
C ILE A 169 9.81 24.09 -17.51
N ALA A 170 9.63 25.30 -16.94
CA ALA A 170 10.67 25.93 -16.11
C ALA A 170 11.00 25.09 -14.88
N PHE A 171 9.98 24.58 -14.16
CA PHE A 171 10.17 23.71 -13.01
C PHE A 171 10.93 22.42 -13.39
N ALA A 172 10.51 21.78 -14.47
CA ALA A 172 11.11 20.53 -14.90
C ALA A 172 12.57 20.70 -15.38
N LYS A 173 12.91 21.85 -16.03
CA LYS A 173 14.30 22.17 -16.36
C LYS A 173 15.14 22.46 -15.12
N GLN A 174 14.56 23.12 -14.11
CA GLN A 174 15.23 23.32 -12.82
C GLN A 174 15.53 21.98 -12.14
N PHE A 175 14.61 21.01 -12.19
CA PHE A 175 14.84 19.64 -11.71
C PHE A 175 16.03 18.99 -12.44
N LEU A 176 16.14 19.14 -13.77
CA LEU A 176 17.29 18.65 -14.52
C LEU A 176 18.59 19.34 -14.10
N ASP A 177 18.60 20.68 -13.96
CA ASP A 177 19.77 21.43 -13.52
C ASP A 177 20.22 21.04 -12.11
N GLN A 178 19.29 20.68 -11.23
CA GLN A 178 19.61 20.27 -9.86
C GLN A 178 20.28 18.90 -9.79
N TYR A 179 19.81 17.92 -10.56
CA TYR A 179 20.25 16.52 -10.43
C TYR A 179 21.14 16.03 -11.57
N PHE A 180 21.20 16.77 -12.68
CA PHE A 180 21.99 16.45 -13.88
C PHE A 180 22.78 17.67 -14.35
N GLN A 181 23.54 18.26 -13.44
CA GLN A 181 24.28 19.50 -13.67
C GLN A 181 25.11 19.44 -14.94
N LEU A 182 25.13 20.57 -15.68
CA LEU A 182 25.98 20.75 -16.83
C LEU A 182 27.33 21.34 -16.40
N GLN A 183 28.38 21.03 -17.14
CA GLN A 183 29.71 21.66 -16.93
C GLN A 183 29.64 23.18 -17.10
N ASP A 184 28.85 23.66 -18.08
CA ASP A 184 28.58 25.07 -18.31
C ASP A 184 27.11 25.25 -18.75
N GLY A 185 26.45 26.32 -18.29
CA GLY A 185 25.07 26.67 -18.67
C GLY A 185 24.00 25.94 -17.93
N SER A 186 22.78 25.93 -18.44
CA SER A 186 21.57 25.35 -17.87
C SER A 186 20.77 24.63 -18.96
N PHE A 187 19.92 23.65 -18.55
CA PHE A 187 18.96 23.03 -19.48
C PHE A 187 17.99 24.04 -20.12
N THR A 188 17.85 25.22 -19.53
CA THR A 188 17.07 26.32 -20.13
C THR A 188 17.71 26.87 -21.41
N ASP A 189 19.04 26.77 -21.55
CA ASP A 189 19.79 27.30 -22.66
C ASP A 189 20.00 26.26 -23.77
N VAL A 190 19.67 24.99 -23.52
CA VAL A 190 19.83 23.89 -24.48
C VAL A 190 18.88 24.07 -25.68
N VAL A 191 19.41 23.93 -26.90
CA VAL A 191 18.67 24.01 -28.17
C VAL A 191 18.64 22.67 -28.95
N SER A 192 19.56 21.76 -28.64
CA SER A 192 19.58 20.40 -29.22
C SER A 192 20.53 19.47 -28.46
N PHE A 193 20.35 18.17 -28.71
CA PHE A 193 21.18 17.11 -28.18
C PHE A 193 21.85 16.32 -29.30
N SER A 194 23.07 15.84 -29.09
CA SER A 194 23.73 14.84 -29.94
C SER A 194 24.58 13.89 -29.10
N ILE A 195 24.86 12.70 -29.63
CA ILE A 195 25.72 11.71 -28.98
C ILE A 195 26.97 11.55 -29.88
N GLU A 196 28.10 11.90 -29.36
CA GLU A 196 29.40 11.77 -30.07
C GLU A 196 30.45 11.17 -29.12
N ASN A 197 31.25 10.26 -29.63
CA ASN A 197 32.31 9.61 -28.84
C ASN A 197 31.83 8.99 -27.51
N LYS A 198 30.58 8.46 -27.47
CA LYS A 198 29.89 7.89 -26.29
C LYS A 198 29.46 8.94 -25.25
N ALA A 199 29.64 10.22 -25.50
CA ALA A 199 29.23 11.30 -24.62
C ALA A 199 27.96 11.98 -25.11
N LEU A 200 27.14 12.48 -24.20
CA LEU A 200 26.00 13.34 -24.48
C LEU A 200 26.49 14.79 -24.63
N ASN A 201 26.35 15.36 -25.83
CA ASN A 201 26.63 16.75 -26.11
C ASN A 201 25.32 17.56 -26.08
N LEU A 202 25.32 18.63 -25.31
CA LEU A 202 24.21 19.58 -25.21
C LEU A 202 24.63 20.88 -25.91
N HIS A 203 23.93 21.25 -26.98
CA HIS A 203 24.20 22.46 -27.73
C HIS A 203 23.41 23.62 -27.10
N LEU A 204 24.09 24.69 -26.70
CA LEU A 204 23.50 25.86 -26.08
C LEU A 204 23.15 26.95 -27.11
N ASP A 205 22.25 27.86 -26.76
CA ASP A 205 21.77 28.96 -27.61
C ASP A 205 22.86 29.99 -27.93
N ASN A 206 23.93 30.06 -27.14
CA ASN A 206 25.14 30.86 -27.41
C ASN A 206 26.14 30.16 -28.35
N ALA A 207 25.74 29.06 -28.98
CA ALA A 207 26.55 28.25 -29.91
C ALA A 207 27.74 27.50 -29.26
N THR A 208 27.74 27.36 -27.91
CA THR A 208 28.68 26.49 -27.20
C THR A 208 28.11 25.07 -27.06
N ILE A 209 29.00 24.11 -26.86
CA ILE A 209 28.64 22.73 -26.55
C ILE A 209 29.09 22.43 -25.11
N THR A 210 28.23 21.87 -24.32
CA THR A 210 28.50 21.45 -22.94
C THR A 210 28.16 19.98 -22.76
N MET A 211 28.59 19.40 -21.69
CA MET A 211 28.29 18.00 -21.24
C MET A 211 27.77 17.98 -19.82
N LEU A 212 27.31 16.84 -19.37
CA LEU A 212 27.02 16.64 -17.95
C LEU A 212 28.32 16.78 -17.15
N ASP A 213 28.25 17.37 -15.96
CA ASP A 213 29.38 17.41 -15.01
C ASP A 213 29.79 15.99 -14.60
N ASP A 214 28.81 15.14 -14.35
CA ASP A 214 28.98 13.69 -14.19
C ASP A 214 28.48 12.95 -15.44
N GLU A 215 29.39 12.66 -16.37
CA GLU A 215 29.08 11.98 -17.62
C GLU A 215 28.53 10.55 -17.41
N SER A 216 28.80 9.91 -16.28
CA SER A 216 28.28 8.57 -15.95
C SER A 216 26.77 8.54 -15.78
N LYS A 217 26.12 9.68 -15.60
CA LYS A 217 24.67 9.82 -15.53
C LYS A 217 23.97 9.66 -16.89
N PHE A 218 24.69 9.77 -18.02
CA PHE A 218 24.13 9.43 -19.33
C PHE A 218 24.24 7.93 -19.60
N VAL A 219 23.09 7.24 -19.72
CA VAL A 219 23.04 5.78 -19.83
C VAL A 219 22.44 5.27 -21.13
N GLY A 220 21.73 6.11 -21.88
CA GLY A 220 21.17 5.67 -23.15
C GLY A 220 20.36 6.72 -23.89
N PHE A 221 19.88 6.34 -25.08
CA PHE A 221 19.04 7.19 -25.93
C PHE A 221 18.16 6.33 -26.86
N THR A 222 17.20 6.98 -27.53
CA THR A 222 16.45 6.42 -28.65
C THR A 222 16.57 7.31 -29.88
N GLY A 223 16.34 6.77 -31.07
CA GLY A 223 16.52 7.52 -32.34
C GLY A 223 17.95 7.47 -32.85
N SER A 224 18.39 8.50 -33.56
CA SER A 224 19.77 8.57 -34.08
C SER A 224 20.70 9.36 -33.16
N ALA A 225 21.99 9.03 -33.14
CA ALA A 225 22.98 9.72 -32.32
C ALA A 225 23.05 11.24 -32.60
N ASN A 226 22.88 11.67 -33.87
CA ASN A 226 22.93 13.09 -34.26
C ASN A 226 21.61 13.85 -33.96
N SER A 227 20.50 13.12 -33.70
CA SER A 227 19.19 13.69 -33.40
C SER A 227 18.37 12.67 -32.59
N PRO A 228 18.66 12.54 -31.32
CA PRO A 228 17.96 11.60 -30.46
C PRO A 228 16.47 11.98 -30.29
N GLN A 229 15.63 10.97 -30.25
CA GLN A 229 14.20 11.12 -29.91
C GLN A 229 13.98 11.12 -28.40
N SER A 230 14.90 10.48 -27.67
CA SER A 230 14.96 10.61 -26.20
C SER A 230 16.41 10.49 -25.72
N VAL A 231 16.65 11.04 -24.53
CA VAL A 231 17.90 10.91 -23.77
C VAL A 231 17.56 10.30 -22.43
N LEU A 232 18.23 9.21 -22.06
CA LEU A 232 18.04 8.50 -20.79
C LEU A 232 19.19 8.82 -19.84
N LEU A 233 18.83 9.37 -18.68
CA LEU A 233 19.73 9.71 -17.59
C LEU A 233 19.47 8.82 -16.38
N THR A 234 20.44 8.72 -15.46
CA THR A 234 20.30 7.99 -14.19
C THR A 234 20.82 8.80 -13.02
N ASN A 235 20.12 8.71 -11.88
CA ASN A 235 20.58 9.28 -10.61
C ASN A 235 19.99 8.46 -9.46
N ASN A 236 20.80 8.09 -8.46
CA ASN A 236 20.38 7.28 -7.30
C ASN A 236 19.69 5.95 -7.68
N ASN A 237 20.14 5.29 -8.76
CA ASN A 237 19.55 4.07 -9.34
C ASN A 237 18.15 4.24 -9.96
N LEU A 238 17.68 5.45 -10.12
CA LEU A 238 16.45 5.78 -10.86
C LEU A 238 16.80 6.42 -12.20
N HIS A 239 15.89 6.26 -13.17
CA HIS A 239 16.08 6.81 -14.50
C HIS A 239 15.16 8.00 -14.75
N VAL A 240 15.66 8.92 -15.57
CA VAL A 240 14.93 10.07 -16.12
C VAL A 240 15.07 10.04 -17.63
N GLU A 241 13.96 10.07 -18.37
CA GLU A 241 13.96 10.09 -19.82
C GLU A 241 13.45 11.44 -20.33
N ILE A 242 14.29 12.18 -21.03
CA ILE A 242 13.94 13.43 -21.72
C ILE A 242 13.39 13.07 -23.09
N LEU A 243 12.11 13.33 -23.36
CA LEU A 243 11.46 13.07 -24.64
C LEU A 243 11.56 14.30 -25.56
N ILE A 244 12.07 14.11 -26.80
CA ILE A 244 12.35 15.18 -27.75
C ILE A 244 11.48 15.00 -28.97
N ASP A 245 10.64 15.99 -29.29
CA ASP A 245 9.78 15.99 -30.48
C ASP A 245 9.32 17.44 -30.80
N LYS A 246 9.98 18.09 -31.74
CA LYS A 246 9.65 19.47 -32.17
C LYS A 246 8.31 19.58 -32.93
N SER A 247 7.70 18.46 -33.34
CA SER A 247 6.38 18.44 -33.98
C SER A 247 5.22 18.37 -32.97
N HIS A 248 5.50 18.00 -31.72
CA HIS A 248 4.54 17.99 -30.65
C HIS A 248 4.20 19.40 -30.17
N SER A 249 2.93 19.68 -29.82
CA SER A 249 2.48 21.02 -29.41
C SER A 249 3.32 21.64 -28.29
N VAL A 250 3.72 20.86 -27.30
CA VAL A 250 4.59 21.32 -26.20
C VAL A 250 6.03 21.42 -26.66
N GLY A 251 6.57 20.41 -27.37
CA GLY A 251 7.96 20.46 -27.88
C GLY A 251 8.22 21.58 -28.88
N ALA A 252 7.20 22.04 -29.61
CA ALA A 252 7.29 23.17 -30.51
C ALA A 252 7.56 24.53 -29.79
N THR A 253 7.20 24.62 -28.51
CA THR A 253 7.42 25.82 -27.67
C THR A 253 8.76 25.76 -26.91
N ASP A 254 9.39 24.62 -26.82
CA ASP A 254 10.67 24.42 -26.14
C ASP A 254 11.85 24.59 -27.13
N LYS A 255 12.92 25.32 -26.76
CA LYS A 255 14.09 25.55 -27.57
C LYS A 255 14.74 24.25 -28.08
N ALA A 256 14.87 23.24 -27.20
CA ALA A 256 15.45 21.94 -27.50
C ALA A 256 14.45 20.95 -28.11
N GLY A 257 13.15 21.26 -28.09
CA GLY A 257 12.08 20.38 -28.53
C GLY A 257 11.67 19.38 -27.49
N ILE A 258 11.97 19.63 -26.22
CA ILE A 258 11.55 18.77 -25.11
C ILE A 258 10.02 18.82 -25.00
N LYS A 259 9.37 17.67 -25.19
CA LYS A 259 7.91 17.56 -25.10
C LYS A 259 7.43 17.04 -23.75
N ASP A 260 8.29 16.33 -23.03
CA ASP A 260 8.03 15.78 -21.70
C ASP A 260 9.31 15.26 -21.05
N ILE A 261 9.26 15.08 -19.73
CA ILE A 261 10.29 14.39 -18.95
C ILE A 261 9.59 13.26 -18.19
N LEU A 262 10.01 12.03 -18.45
CA LEU A 262 9.48 10.86 -17.73
C LEU A 262 10.42 10.50 -16.58
N LEU A 263 9.85 10.32 -15.40
CA LEU A 263 10.55 9.79 -14.24
C LEU A 263 10.23 8.31 -14.06
N GLU A 264 11.23 7.51 -13.74
CA GLU A 264 11.03 6.19 -13.19
C GLU A 264 10.39 6.36 -11.80
N SER A 265 9.12 5.98 -11.64
CA SER A 265 8.24 6.45 -10.57
C SER A 265 7.82 5.30 -9.64
N ALA A 266 6.73 4.60 -9.93
CA ALA A 266 6.29 3.47 -9.13
C ALA A 266 7.21 2.27 -9.34
N ILE A 267 8.21 2.11 -8.49
CA ILE A 267 9.18 1.00 -8.60
C ILE A 267 8.51 -0.32 -8.30
N THR A 268 7.68 -0.34 -7.27
CA THR A 268 6.89 -1.50 -6.88
C THR A 268 5.41 -1.12 -6.74
N THR A 269 4.53 -2.10 -6.89
CA THR A 269 3.08 -1.95 -6.71
C THR A 269 2.53 -3.15 -5.96
N ILE A 270 1.78 -2.90 -4.91
CA ILE A 270 1.03 -3.92 -4.17
C ILE A 270 -0.35 -4.05 -4.80
N MET A 271 -0.63 -5.20 -5.41
CA MET A 271 -1.94 -5.63 -5.87
C MET A 271 -2.70 -6.15 -4.65
N ASP A 272 -3.64 -5.35 -4.14
CA ASP A 272 -4.24 -5.57 -2.84
C ASP A 272 -5.50 -6.42 -2.92
N CYS A 273 -5.55 -7.50 -2.12
CA CYS A 273 -6.75 -8.32 -1.90
C CYS A 273 -7.41 -8.01 -0.55
N GLU A 274 -6.90 -7.04 0.21
CA GLU A 274 -7.24 -6.82 1.62
C GLU A 274 -7.97 -5.48 1.81
N ASP A 275 -7.38 -4.46 2.45
CA ASP A 275 -8.07 -3.28 2.96
C ASP A 275 -8.73 -2.40 1.88
N SER A 276 -8.21 -2.39 0.67
CA SER A 276 -8.77 -1.64 -0.45
C SER A 276 -9.83 -2.41 -1.26
N VAL A 277 -10.19 -3.63 -0.84
CA VAL A 277 -11.09 -4.53 -1.56
C VAL A 277 -12.29 -4.92 -0.70
N ALA A 278 -13.47 -5.00 -1.32
CA ALA A 278 -14.70 -5.48 -0.70
C ALA A 278 -15.11 -6.83 -1.32
N ALA A 279 -14.41 -7.91 -0.96
CA ALA A 279 -14.66 -9.27 -1.45
C ALA A 279 -15.18 -10.14 -0.32
N VAL A 280 -16.47 -10.51 -0.36
CA VAL A 280 -17.16 -11.20 0.74
C VAL A 280 -17.63 -12.60 0.39
N ASP A 281 -17.63 -12.98 -0.87
CA ASP A 281 -18.10 -14.29 -1.35
C ASP A 281 -17.24 -14.83 -2.51
N SER A 282 -17.62 -16.00 -3.02
CA SER A 282 -16.93 -16.67 -4.13
C SER A 282 -16.86 -15.81 -5.41
N ALA A 283 -17.93 -15.09 -5.74
CA ALA A 283 -17.99 -14.27 -6.96
C ALA A 283 -17.00 -13.09 -6.88
N ASP A 284 -16.94 -12.43 -5.73
CA ASP A 284 -15.98 -11.33 -5.50
C ASP A 284 -14.53 -11.86 -5.53
N LYS A 285 -14.25 -13.02 -4.92
CA LYS A 285 -12.91 -13.65 -4.97
C LYS A 285 -12.49 -14.04 -6.38
N LEU A 286 -13.41 -14.50 -7.21
CA LEU A 286 -13.13 -14.79 -8.60
C LEU A 286 -12.65 -13.57 -9.38
N GLU A 287 -13.26 -12.41 -9.15
CA GLU A 287 -12.83 -11.17 -9.80
C GLU A 287 -11.41 -10.78 -9.38
N VAL A 288 -11.11 -10.86 -8.08
CA VAL A 288 -9.77 -10.65 -7.52
C VAL A 288 -8.74 -11.57 -8.17
N TYR A 289 -9.01 -12.88 -8.16
CA TYR A 289 -8.06 -13.89 -8.66
C TYR A 289 -7.90 -13.84 -10.19
N ARG A 290 -8.97 -13.53 -10.94
CA ARG A 290 -8.92 -13.39 -12.41
C ARG A 290 -8.04 -12.21 -12.82
N ASN A 291 -8.14 -11.08 -12.14
CA ASN A 291 -7.29 -9.93 -12.42
C ASN A 291 -5.82 -10.23 -12.08
N TRP A 292 -5.55 -10.89 -10.93
CA TRP A 292 -4.21 -11.33 -10.59
C TRP A 292 -3.64 -12.33 -11.63
N LEU A 293 -4.48 -13.26 -12.11
CA LEU A 293 -4.10 -14.19 -13.16
C LEU A 293 -3.68 -13.49 -14.46
N GLY A 294 -4.49 -12.53 -14.91
CA GLY A 294 -4.18 -11.76 -16.12
C GLY A 294 -2.90 -10.93 -15.99
N LEU A 295 -2.60 -10.41 -14.78
CA LEU A 295 -1.33 -9.73 -14.50
C LEU A 295 -0.15 -10.71 -14.57
N MET A 296 -0.27 -11.89 -13.97
CA MET A 296 0.80 -12.90 -13.95
C MET A 296 1.02 -13.60 -15.29
N LYS A 297 -0.01 -13.70 -16.12
CA LYS A 297 0.10 -14.14 -17.53
C LYS A 297 0.59 -13.02 -18.46
N GLY A 298 0.46 -11.78 -18.05
CA GLY A 298 0.81 -10.61 -18.85
C GLY A 298 -0.23 -10.25 -19.92
N ASP A 299 -1.46 -10.78 -19.82
CA ASP A 299 -2.54 -10.63 -20.81
C ASP A 299 -3.79 -9.89 -20.29
N LEU A 300 -3.74 -9.33 -19.08
CA LEU A 300 -4.84 -8.52 -18.56
C LEU A 300 -5.09 -7.31 -19.45
N GLU A 301 -6.34 -7.17 -19.92
CA GLU A 301 -6.80 -6.04 -20.73
C GLU A 301 -8.12 -5.49 -20.18
N GLU A 302 -8.27 -4.17 -20.24
CA GLU A 302 -9.49 -3.48 -19.84
C GLU A 302 -9.89 -2.43 -20.87
N GLN A 303 -11.18 -2.40 -21.25
CA GLN A 303 -11.74 -1.48 -22.22
C GLN A 303 -12.67 -0.48 -21.56
N PHE A 304 -12.42 0.80 -21.74
CA PHE A 304 -13.26 1.85 -21.20
C PHE A 304 -13.34 3.08 -22.12
N MET A 305 -14.32 3.93 -21.88
CA MET A 305 -14.48 5.19 -22.62
C MET A 305 -13.69 6.33 -21.91
N LYS A 306 -12.85 7.05 -22.64
CA LYS A 306 -12.15 8.25 -22.18
C LYS A 306 -12.30 9.35 -23.25
N GLY A 307 -12.90 10.48 -22.88
CA GLY A 307 -13.09 11.61 -23.82
C GLY A 307 -13.85 11.21 -25.09
N GLY A 308 -14.86 10.33 -24.99
CA GLY A 308 -15.64 9.83 -26.14
C GLY A 308 -14.93 8.80 -27.02
N ARG A 309 -13.72 8.39 -26.68
CA ARG A 309 -12.96 7.36 -27.42
C ARG A 309 -12.85 6.06 -26.62
N LYS A 310 -12.96 4.92 -27.29
CA LYS A 310 -12.70 3.60 -26.69
C LYS A 310 -11.20 3.43 -26.53
N VAL A 311 -10.76 3.22 -25.28
CA VAL A 311 -9.38 2.94 -24.90
C VAL A 311 -9.28 1.49 -24.48
N ASN A 312 -8.36 0.74 -25.06
CA ASN A 312 -7.97 -0.59 -24.60
C ASN A 312 -6.66 -0.44 -23.80
N ARG A 313 -6.70 -0.75 -22.52
CA ARG A 313 -5.55 -0.70 -21.63
C ARG A 313 -5.03 -2.10 -21.37
N LYS A 314 -3.71 -2.25 -21.45
CA LYS A 314 -2.96 -3.46 -21.17
C LYS A 314 -1.61 -3.12 -20.55
N LEU A 315 -0.88 -4.12 -20.10
CA LEU A 315 0.48 -3.94 -19.58
C LEU A 315 1.40 -3.34 -20.65
N ASN A 316 2.19 -2.35 -20.25
CA ASN A 316 3.18 -1.72 -21.13
C ASN A 316 4.31 -2.70 -21.46
N PRO A 317 4.84 -2.70 -22.70
CA PRO A 317 6.06 -3.43 -23.03
C PRO A 317 7.27 -2.84 -22.29
N ASP A 318 8.38 -3.59 -22.32
CA ASP A 318 9.67 -3.07 -21.89
C ASP A 318 10.11 -1.93 -22.83
N ARG A 319 10.85 -0.99 -22.29
CA ARG A 319 11.36 0.18 -22.99
C ARG A 319 12.75 -0.15 -23.55
N GLU A 320 12.97 0.14 -24.82
CA GLU A 320 14.20 -0.21 -25.55
C GLU A 320 15.07 1.03 -25.75
N TYR A 321 16.35 0.88 -25.48
CA TYR A 321 17.32 1.95 -25.57
C TYR A 321 18.63 1.45 -26.21
N VAL A 322 19.39 2.41 -26.72
CA VAL A 322 20.79 2.23 -27.15
C VAL A 322 21.71 2.91 -26.13
N SER A 323 22.64 2.17 -25.58
CA SER A 323 23.62 2.69 -24.60
C SER A 323 24.71 3.55 -25.29
N PRO A 324 25.53 4.29 -24.53
CA PRO A 324 26.64 5.09 -25.11
C PRO A 324 27.64 4.28 -25.93
N ASP A 325 27.79 2.98 -25.68
CA ASP A 325 28.66 2.08 -26.44
C ASP A 325 27.97 1.41 -27.64
N LEU A 326 26.73 1.84 -27.95
CA LEU A 326 25.89 1.38 -29.04
C LEU A 326 25.34 -0.04 -28.88
N SER A 327 25.35 -0.61 -27.65
CA SER A 327 24.65 -1.83 -27.35
C SER A 327 23.17 -1.56 -27.02
N GLU A 328 22.29 -2.48 -27.40
CA GLU A 328 20.87 -2.40 -27.07
C GLU A 328 20.61 -2.96 -25.68
N PHE A 329 19.72 -2.32 -24.93
CA PHE A 329 19.24 -2.80 -23.64
C PHE A 329 17.78 -2.41 -23.40
N LYS A 330 17.17 -3.06 -22.39
CA LYS A 330 15.76 -2.82 -22.05
C LYS A 330 15.61 -2.53 -20.55
N LEU A 331 14.72 -1.60 -20.27
CA LEU A 331 14.21 -1.33 -18.94
C LEU A 331 12.75 -1.77 -18.82
N SER A 332 12.34 -2.21 -17.64
CA SER A 332 10.94 -2.60 -17.44
C SER A 332 10.00 -1.42 -17.70
N GLY A 333 8.96 -1.64 -18.50
CA GLY A 333 7.89 -0.68 -18.69
C GLY A 333 6.85 -0.70 -17.56
N ARG A 334 7.02 -1.58 -16.58
CA ARG A 334 6.06 -1.89 -15.52
C ARG A 334 6.71 -1.89 -14.15
N SER A 335 5.92 -1.53 -13.13
CA SER A 335 6.22 -1.74 -11.72
C SER A 335 6.44 -3.23 -11.44
N LEU A 336 7.32 -3.59 -10.51
CA LEU A 336 7.35 -4.94 -9.95
C LEU A 336 6.11 -5.11 -9.06
N MET A 337 5.31 -6.14 -9.31
CA MET A 337 4.05 -6.39 -8.61
C MET A 337 4.25 -7.35 -7.46
N LEU A 338 3.77 -6.95 -6.27
CA LEU A 338 3.54 -7.78 -5.11
C LEU A 338 2.02 -7.99 -4.97
N VAL A 339 1.57 -9.06 -4.31
CA VAL A 339 0.16 -9.24 -3.95
C VAL A 339 0.02 -9.21 -2.44
N ARG A 340 -0.96 -8.43 -1.91
CA ARG A 340 -1.30 -8.47 -0.48
C ARG A 340 -2.49 -9.38 -0.28
N ASN A 341 -2.27 -10.53 0.37
CA ASN A 341 -3.33 -11.44 0.81
C ASN A 341 -4.00 -10.87 2.06
N VAL A 342 -5.17 -11.41 2.44
CA VAL A 342 -5.82 -11.03 3.70
C VAL A 342 -5.11 -11.62 4.91
N GLY A 343 -5.41 -11.09 6.11
CA GLY A 343 -4.89 -11.55 7.41
C GLY A 343 -5.41 -12.93 7.82
N LEU A 344 -5.47 -13.18 9.15
CA LEU A 344 -5.87 -14.46 9.71
C LEU A 344 -7.33 -14.52 10.18
N LEU A 345 -8.00 -13.35 10.35
CA LEU A 345 -9.28 -13.28 11.04
C LEU A 345 -10.45 -13.86 10.25
N MET A 346 -10.58 -13.45 8.99
CA MET A 346 -11.79 -13.71 8.21
C MET A 346 -11.83 -15.12 7.64
N THR A 347 -13.05 -15.63 7.45
CA THR A 347 -13.36 -16.85 6.71
C THR A 347 -14.10 -16.52 5.43
N ASN A 348 -14.16 -17.47 4.49
CA ASN A 348 -14.85 -17.27 3.21
C ASN A 348 -15.58 -18.53 2.79
N SER A 349 -16.81 -18.36 2.31
CA SER A 349 -17.70 -19.45 1.89
C SER A 349 -17.34 -20.06 0.54
N ALA A 350 -16.37 -19.53 -0.21
CA ALA A 350 -15.96 -20.11 -1.49
C ALA A 350 -15.48 -21.58 -1.37
N VAL A 351 -14.92 -21.92 -0.20
CA VAL A 351 -14.56 -23.29 0.18
C VAL A 351 -15.04 -23.55 1.60
N LEU A 352 -15.57 -24.76 1.84
CA LEU A 352 -16.03 -25.22 3.16
C LEU A 352 -15.26 -26.47 3.56
N ASP A 353 -15.05 -26.62 4.86
CA ASP A 353 -14.46 -27.83 5.43
C ASP A 353 -15.48 -29.02 5.45
N LYS A 354 -15.05 -30.17 5.95
CA LYS A 354 -15.91 -31.38 6.07
C LYS A 354 -17.10 -31.22 7.01
N HIS A 355 -17.16 -30.15 7.80
CA HIS A 355 -18.24 -29.83 8.73
C HIS A 355 -19.12 -28.68 8.23
N ASP A 356 -18.96 -28.28 6.97
CA ASP A 356 -19.65 -27.14 6.36
C ASP A 356 -19.29 -25.77 6.98
N ASN A 357 -18.15 -25.66 7.66
CA ASN A 357 -17.64 -24.38 8.09
C ASN A 357 -16.84 -23.73 6.98
N GLU A 358 -16.93 -22.41 6.88
CA GLU A 358 -16.07 -21.60 6.03
C GLU A 358 -14.59 -21.77 6.43
N ILE A 359 -13.69 -21.82 5.45
CA ILE A 359 -12.25 -21.88 5.71
C ILE A 359 -11.63 -20.51 5.95
N PRO A 360 -10.48 -20.41 6.65
CA PRO A 360 -9.76 -19.16 6.77
C PRO A 360 -9.42 -18.56 5.39
N GLU A 361 -9.86 -17.34 5.15
CA GLU A 361 -9.71 -16.65 3.86
C GLU A 361 -8.24 -16.45 3.47
N GLY A 362 -7.36 -16.20 4.46
CA GLY A 362 -5.93 -16.05 4.21
C GLY A 362 -5.25 -17.32 3.71
N ILE A 363 -5.80 -18.52 4.00
CA ILE A 363 -5.34 -19.80 3.44
C ILE A 363 -5.77 -19.91 1.97
N LEU A 364 -7.03 -19.57 1.68
CA LEU A 364 -7.56 -19.55 0.32
C LEU A 364 -6.76 -18.60 -0.59
N ASP A 365 -6.50 -17.39 -0.12
CA ASP A 365 -5.69 -16.40 -0.84
C ASP A 365 -4.28 -16.94 -1.12
N ALA A 366 -3.61 -17.53 -0.14
CA ALA A 366 -2.27 -18.07 -0.33
C ALA A 366 -2.25 -19.17 -1.40
N LEU A 367 -3.20 -20.12 -1.37
CA LEU A 367 -3.29 -21.20 -2.36
C LEU A 367 -3.47 -20.66 -3.78
N PHE A 368 -4.45 -19.76 -3.98
CA PHE A 368 -4.76 -19.23 -5.30
C PHE A 368 -3.70 -18.26 -5.80
N THR A 369 -3.24 -17.31 -4.99
CA THR A 369 -2.28 -16.30 -5.44
C THR A 369 -0.92 -16.90 -5.77
N ILE A 370 -0.46 -17.92 -5.01
CA ILE A 370 0.79 -18.65 -5.31
C ILE A 370 0.62 -19.53 -6.55
N CYS A 371 -0.48 -20.29 -6.67
CA CYS A 371 -0.74 -21.12 -7.84
C CYS A 371 -0.78 -20.29 -9.13
N ILE A 372 -1.48 -19.15 -9.10
CA ILE A 372 -1.57 -18.21 -10.22
C ILE A 372 -0.19 -17.65 -10.57
N ALA A 373 0.61 -17.26 -9.59
CA ALA A 373 1.94 -16.70 -9.82
C ALA A 373 2.95 -17.70 -10.42
N LYS A 374 2.66 -19.02 -10.42
CA LYS A 374 3.46 -20.00 -11.19
C LYS A 374 3.53 -19.68 -12.68
N HIS A 375 2.55 -18.95 -13.26
CA HIS A 375 2.62 -18.51 -14.64
C HIS A 375 3.80 -17.57 -14.90
N ASP A 376 4.09 -16.67 -13.95
CA ASP A 376 5.25 -15.80 -14.05
C ASP A 376 6.58 -16.58 -13.92
N LEU A 377 6.64 -17.56 -13.01
CA LEU A 377 7.84 -18.37 -12.79
C LEU A 377 8.26 -19.20 -14.03
N LYS A 378 7.35 -19.51 -14.94
CA LYS A 378 7.65 -20.27 -16.17
C LYS A 378 8.50 -19.51 -17.17
N ASN A 379 8.58 -18.21 -17.04
CA ASN A 379 9.36 -17.33 -17.95
C ASN A 379 9.00 -17.53 -19.46
N THR A 380 7.74 -17.86 -19.73
CA THR A 380 7.23 -18.09 -21.09
C THR A 380 6.33 -16.93 -21.58
N ASN A 381 6.03 -15.98 -20.72
CA ASN A 381 5.19 -14.84 -21.04
C ASN A 381 5.97 -13.78 -21.83
N ALA A 382 5.25 -12.92 -22.55
CA ALA A 382 5.84 -11.75 -23.20
C ALA A 382 6.50 -10.79 -22.17
N PHE A 383 6.00 -10.81 -20.94
CA PHE A 383 6.47 -9.98 -19.85
C PHE A 383 6.52 -10.81 -18.56
N ASN A 384 7.66 -10.80 -17.90
CA ASN A 384 7.80 -11.40 -16.58
C ASN A 384 7.73 -10.31 -15.52
N ASN A 385 7.02 -10.64 -14.42
CA ASN A 385 6.98 -9.78 -13.25
C ASN A 385 8.32 -9.83 -12.50
N SER A 386 8.71 -11.02 -12.03
CA SER A 386 9.98 -11.23 -11.33
C SER A 386 11.06 -11.76 -12.29
N LYS A 387 12.17 -11.04 -12.39
CA LYS A 387 13.36 -11.49 -13.13
C LYS A 387 14.22 -12.45 -12.31
N SER A 388 14.07 -12.41 -10.98
CA SER A 388 14.79 -13.29 -10.04
C SER A 388 14.05 -14.62 -9.77
N GLY A 389 12.84 -14.80 -10.34
CA GLY A 389 12.02 -16.00 -10.17
C GLY A 389 11.45 -16.14 -8.76
N SER A 390 10.93 -15.08 -8.20
CA SER A 390 10.30 -15.04 -6.88
C SER A 390 8.84 -14.61 -6.96
N ILE A 391 8.04 -15.03 -5.98
CA ILE A 391 6.65 -14.60 -5.76
C ILE A 391 6.64 -13.73 -4.51
N TYR A 392 6.10 -12.52 -4.60
CA TYR A 392 6.11 -11.55 -3.52
C TYR A 392 4.72 -11.39 -2.91
N ILE A 393 4.55 -11.83 -1.65
CA ILE A 393 3.29 -11.73 -0.91
C ILE A 393 3.47 -10.83 0.30
N VAL A 394 2.67 -9.76 0.37
CA VAL A 394 2.55 -8.92 1.55
C VAL A 394 1.49 -9.53 2.48
N LYS A 395 1.81 -9.67 3.75
CA LYS A 395 0.92 -10.25 4.75
C LYS A 395 0.58 -9.23 5.84
N PRO A 396 -0.70 -8.81 5.92
CA PRO A 396 -1.18 -7.80 6.85
C PRO A 396 -1.60 -8.40 8.18
N LYS A 397 -1.76 -7.52 9.19
CA LYS A 397 -2.48 -7.78 10.43
C LYS A 397 -2.00 -9.03 11.19
N LEU A 398 -0.67 -9.22 11.24
CA LEU A 398 -0.03 -10.29 12.02
C LEU A 398 0.30 -9.79 13.43
N HIS A 399 -0.02 -10.60 14.44
CA HIS A 399 0.22 -10.31 15.85
C HIS A 399 1.37 -11.16 16.41
N GLY A 400 2.60 -10.72 16.14
CA GLY A 400 3.82 -11.30 16.69
C GLY A 400 4.39 -12.48 15.91
N PRO A 401 5.53 -13.03 16.38
CA PRO A 401 6.33 -14.00 15.64
C PRO A 401 5.66 -15.36 15.41
N ASP A 402 4.74 -15.78 16.28
CA ASP A 402 4.00 -17.04 16.09
C ASP A 402 3.15 -17.01 14.82
N GLU A 403 2.51 -15.86 14.55
CA GLU A 403 1.67 -15.70 13.36
C GLU A 403 2.53 -15.54 12.09
N VAL A 404 3.66 -14.84 12.17
CA VAL A 404 4.62 -14.79 11.07
C VAL A 404 5.15 -16.20 10.76
N LYS A 405 5.46 -16.99 11.81
CA LYS A 405 5.88 -18.39 11.64
C LYS A 405 4.80 -19.22 10.97
N PHE A 406 3.55 -19.08 11.40
CA PHE A 406 2.41 -19.75 10.78
C PHE A 406 2.34 -19.48 9.27
N VAL A 407 2.49 -18.23 8.85
CA VAL A 407 2.49 -17.86 7.43
C VAL A 407 3.68 -18.47 6.69
N CYS A 408 4.88 -18.45 7.28
CA CYS A 408 6.06 -19.08 6.69
C CYS A 408 5.89 -20.59 6.53
N ASP A 409 5.29 -21.27 7.50
CA ASP A 409 4.98 -22.70 7.44
C ASP A 409 3.95 -23.00 6.34
N LEU A 410 2.87 -22.18 6.25
CA LEU A 410 1.86 -22.26 5.20
C LEU A 410 2.49 -22.12 3.79
N PHE A 411 3.35 -21.12 3.61
CA PHE A 411 4.04 -20.94 2.32
C PHE A 411 4.95 -22.12 1.99
N ASN A 412 5.68 -22.69 2.98
CA ASN A 412 6.47 -23.90 2.79
C ASN A 412 5.61 -25.09 2.34
N ALA A 413 4.45 -25.29 2.97
CA ALA A 413 3.54 -26.38 2.62
C ALA A 413 2.98 -26.23 1.20
N ILE A 414 2.58 -25.01 0.82
CA ILE A 414 2.07 -24.72 -0.53
C ILE A 414 3.20 -24.85 -1.58
N GLU A 415 4.41 -24.33 -1.31
CA GLU A 415 5.58 -24.50 -2.19
C GLU A 415 5.84 -25.99 -2.48
N ASN A 416 5.83 -26.81 -1.42
CA ASN A 416 6.03 -28.26 -1.57
C ASN A 416 4.91 -28.91 -2.39
N GLY A 417 3.63 -28.60 -2.09
CA GLY A 417 2.48 -29.17 -2.77
C GLY A 417 2.36 -28.75 -4.23
N LEU A 418 2.80 -27.55 -4.57
CA LEU A 418 2.82 -27.04 -5.95
C LEU A 418 4.14 -27.31 -6.69
N ASN A 419 5.06 -28.08 -6.10
CA ASN A 419 6.39 -28.34 -6.65
C ASN A 419 7.17 -27.05 -6.99
N ILE A 420 7.10 -26.06 -6.11
CA ILE A 420 7.85 -24.81 -6.19
C ILE A 420 9.08 -24.94 -5.29
N LYS A 421 10.22 -24.41 -5.74
CA LYS A 421 11.46 -24.43 -4.94
C LYS A 421 11.23 -23.69 -3.61
N LYS A 422 11.73 -24.26 -2.51
CA LYS A 422 11.65 -23.66 -1.17
C LYS A 422 12.15 -22.20 -1.18
N ASN A 423 11.46 -21.34 -0.44
CA ASN A 423 11.74 -19.91 -0.30
C ASN A 423 11.62 -19.10 -1.62
N THR A 424 10.91 -19.62 -2.63
CA THR A 424 10.50 -18.85 -3.81
C THR A 424 9.43 -17.81 -3.45
N VAL A 425 8.48 -18.18 -2.59
CA VAL A 425 7.47 -17.28 -2.05
C VAL A 425 8.11 -16.44 -0.96
N LYS A 426 8.20 -15.14 -1.20
CA LYS A 426 8.71 -14.14 -0.27
C LYS A 426 7.58 -13.57 0.57
N ILE A 427 7.93 -13.06 1.76
CA ILE A 427 6.98 -12.41 2.65
C ILE A 427 7.33 -10.94 2.87
N GLY A 428 6.35 -10.06 2.69
CA GLY A 428 6.36 -8.72 3.23
C GLY A 428 5.55 -8.69 4.53
N ILE A 429 6.16 -8.28 5.61
CA ILE A 429 5.51 -8.17 6.92
C ILE A 429 5.01 -6.74 7.09
N MET A 430 3.69 -6.57 7.28
CA MET A 430 3.15 -5.29 7.73
C MET A 430 3.37 -5.17 9.24
N ASP A 431 4.12 -4.16 9.65
CA ASP A 431 4.30 -3.77 11.04
C ASP A 431 3.18 -2.79 11.41
N GLU A 432 2.01 -3.34 11.69
CA GLU A 432 0.79 -2.58 11.87
C GLU A 432 -0.08 -3.05 13.06
N GLU A 433 0.47 -3.98 13.85
CA GLU A 433 -0.15 -4.44 15.09
C GLU A 433 0.88 -4.30 16.23
N ARG A 434 0.45 -3.80 17.38
CA ARG A 434 1.34 -3.44 18.50
C ARG A 434 2.23 -4.60 18.93
N ARG A 435 1.69 -5.83 19.00
CA ARG A 435 2.47 -7.03 19.37
C ARG A 435 3.52 -7.38 18.32
N THR A 436 3.32 -7.08 17.05
CA THR A 436 4.36 -7.22 16.02
C THR A 436 5.43 -6.14 16.18
N THR A 437 5.04 -4.89 16.40
CA THR A 437 6.00 -3.79 16.60
C THR A 437 6.98 -4.08 17.72
N VAL A 438 6.48 -4.43 18.91
CA VAL A 438 7.34 -4.67 20.09
C VAL A 438 8.18 -5.94 20.00
N ASN A 439 7.88 -6.82 19.03
CA ASN A 439 8.62 -8.07 18.78
C ASN A 439 9.15 -8.14 17.33
N LEU A 440 9.35 -7.00 16.66
CA LEU A 440 9.65 -6.97 15.23
C LEU A 440 10.90 -7.77 14.87
N LYS A 441 11.96 -7.70 15.67
CA LYS A 441 13.19 -8.47 15.46
C LYS A 441 12.91 -9.99 15.42
N GLU A 442 12.06 -10.50 16.32
CA GLU A 442 11.70 -11.91 16.36
C GLU A 442 10.73 -12.30 15.22
N CYS A 443 9.85 -11.38 14.79
CA CYS A 443 9.05 -11.56 13.58
C CYS A 443 9.93 -11.71 12.34
N ILE A 444 10.96 -10.88 12.20
CA ILE A 444 11.93 -10.98 11.11
C ILE A 444 12.74 -12.28 11.23
N ARG A 445 13.16 -12.68 12.44
CA ARG A 445 13.95 -13.90 12.67
C ARG A 445 13.27 -15.15 12.11
N VAL A 446 11.99 -15.34 12.38
CA VAL A 446 11.24 -16.53 11.90
C VAL A 446 11.03 -16.53 10.39
N ALA A 447 11.13 -15.37 9.75
CA ALA A 447 10.98 -15.17 8.32
C ALA A 447 12.32 -14.90 7.59
N LYS A 448 13.47 -14.97 8.26
CA LYS A 448 14.77 -14.47 7.78
C LYS A 448 15.22 -14.99 6.41
N ASP A 449 14.73 -16.18 6.01
CA ASP A 449 15.11 -16.82 4.75
C ASP A 449 14.22 -16.37 3.57
N ARG A 450 13.11 -15.62 3.84
CA ARG A 450 12.12 -15.21 2.84
C ARG A 450 11.59 -13.78 2.97
N VAL A 451 11.89 -13.07 4.07
CA VAL A 451 11.42 -11.70 4.26
C VAL A 451 12.08 -10.74 3.26
N ILE A 452 11.24 -9.89 2.64
CA ILE A 452 11.70 -8.88 1.67
C ILE A 452 11.20 -7.48 1.98
N PHE A 453 10.41 -7.32 3.04
CA PHE A 453 9.71 -6.08 3.29
C PHE A 453 9.23 -6.03 4.75
N ILE A 454 9.45 -4.90 5.40
CA ILE A 454 8.72 -4.45 6.58
C ILE A 454 8.17 -3.07 6.27
N ASN A 455 6.98 -2.75 6.74
CA ASN A 455 6.36 -1.45 6.49
C ASN A 455 5.53 -1.01 7.68
N THR A 456 5.64 0.26 8.04
CA THR A 456 4.81 0.87 9.07
C THR A 456 3.42 1.20 8.52
N GLY A 457 2.42 0.37 8.85
CA GLY A 457 1.00 0.61 8.60
C GLY A 457 0.40 1.42 9.73
N PHE A 458 0.76 2.70 9.86
CA PHE A 458 0.44 3.52 11.03
C PHE A 458 -1.06 3.68 11.29
N LEU A 459 -1.91 3.52 10.28
CA LEU A 459 -3.36 3.60 10.42
C LEU A 459 -3.90 2.41 11.22
N ASP A 460 -3.65 1.19 10.78
CA ASP A 460 -3.99 -0.03 11.53
C ASP A 460 -3.29 -0.06 12.88
N ARG A 461 -2.03 0.34 12.93
CA ARG A 461 -1.25 0.40 14.17
C ARG A 461 -1.88 1.32 15.21
N THR A 462 -2.45 2.46 14.79
CA THR A 462 -3.21 3.36 15.67
C THR A 462 -4.50 2.70 16.14
N GLY A 463 -5.23 2.02 15.27
CA GLY A 463 -6.44 1.26 15.62
C GLY A 463 -6.15 0.18 16.65
N ASP A 464 -5.06 -0.56 16.49
CA ASP A 464 -4.61 -1.58 17.45
C ASP A 464 -4.11 -0.99 18.77
N GLU A 465 -3.43 0.16 18.75
CA GLU A 465 -3.03 0.87 19.97
C GLU A 465 -4.24 1.23 20.83
N ILE A 466 -5.29 1.78 20.23
CA ILE A 466 -6.54 2.14 20.93
C ILE A 466 -7.22 0.88 21.47
N HIS A 467 -7.33 -0.18 20.65
CA HIS A 467 -8.01 -1.42 21.05
C HIS A 467 -7.26 -2.13 22.17
N THR A 468 -5.95 -2.32 22.03
CA THR A 468 -5.11 -2.99 23.02
C THR A 468 -5.15 -2.28 24.37
N SER A 469 -5.26 -0.93 24.37
CA SER A 469 -5.26 -0.09 25.56
C SER A 469 -6.67 0.36 25.97
N MET A 470 -7.72 -0.30 25.51
CA MET A 470 -9.11 0.12 25.68
C MET A 470 -9.48 0.40 27.14
N GLU A 471 -8.99 -0.41 28.08
CA GLU A 471 -9.29 -0.29 29.53
C GLU A 471 -8.32 0.64 30.28
N ALA A 472 -7.29 1.18 29.62
CA ALA A 472 -6.31 2.04 30.26
C ALA A 472 -6.84 3.47 30.53
N GLY A 473 -7.81 3.92 29.74
CA GLY A 473 -8.40 5.25 29.85
C GLY A 473 -8.80 5.85 28.50
N PRO A 474 -9.38 7.06 28.51
CA PRO A 474 -9.72 7.75 27.28
C PRO A 474 -8.45 8.18 26.53
N VAL A 475 -8.43 7.92 25.21
CA VAL A 475 -7.33 8.33 24.35
C VAL A 475 -7.44 9.80 23.91
N VAL A 476 -6.32 10.39 23.52
CA VAL A 476 -6.30 11.75 22.96
C VAL A 476 -7.17 11.86 21.69
N PRO A 477 -7.63 13.07 21.29
CA PRO A 477 -8.30 13.28 20.02
C PRO A 477 -7.50 12.70 18.85
N LYS A 478 -8.19 12.16 17.83
CA LYS A 478 -7.55 11.54 16.66
C LYS A 478 -6.56 12.49 15.95
N SER A 479 -6.87 13.77 15.92
CA SER A 479 -5.99 14.81 15.37
C SER A 479 -4.64 14.93 16.09
N GLU A 480 -4.56 14.53 17.35
CA GLU A 480 -3.36 14.61 18.19
C GLU A 480 -2.54 13.31 18.17
N MET A 481 -3.08 12.20 17.64
CA MET A 481 -2.40 10.89 17.62
C MET A 481 -1.01 10.96 16.96
N LYS A 482 -0.87 11.70 15.87
CA LYS A 482 0.41 11.83 15.13
C LYS A 482 1.50 12.55 15.94
N MET A 483 1.15 13.27 16.99
CA MET A 483 2.09 13.98 17.84
C MET A 483 2.50 13.16 19.06
N GLN A 484 1.92 11.98 19.27
CA GLN A 484 2.17 11.14 20.41
C GLN A 484 3.55 10.46 20.32
N LYS A 485 4.16 10.22 21.47
CA LYS A 485 5.52 9.67 21.58
C LYS A 485 5.62 8.29 20.95
N TRP A 486 4.64 7.44 21.19
CA TRP A 486 4.64 6.06 20.70
C TRP A 486 4.72 5.94 19.18
N ILE A 487 4.03 6.80 18.43
CA ILE A 487 3.97 6.69 16.97
C ILE A 487 5.27 7.13 16.31
N ASN A 488 5.91 8.19 16.86
CA ASN A 488 7.23 8.62 16.38
C ASN A 488 8.29 7.56 16.68
N ALA A 489 8.26 7.00 17.90
CA ALA A 489 9.14 5.90 18.29
C ALA A 489 8.93 4.66 17.42
N TYR A 490 7.69 4.29 17.11
CA TYR A 490 7.34 3.18 16.23
C TYR A 490 7.89 3.35 14.81
N GLU A 491 7.76 4.55 14.24
CA GLU A 491 8.26 4.83 12.90
C GLU A 491 9.78 4.68 12.81
N ASP A 492 10.52 5.16 13.80
CA ASP A 492 11.96 5.02 13.87
C ASP A 492 12.42 3.60 14.25
N TRP A 493 11.73 2.95 15.19
CA TRP A 493 12.00 1.56 15.60
C TRP A 493 11.97 0.58 14.44
N ASN A 494 10.98 0.71 13.55
CA ASN A 494 10.88 -0.12 12.36
C ASN A 494 12.14 -0.05 11.50
N VAL A 495 12.68 1.15 11.31
CA VAL A 495 13.93 1.36 10.54
C VAL A 495 15.12 0.77 11.28
N ASP A 496 15.26 1.05 12.58
CA ASP A 496 16.38 0.57 13.39
C ASP A 496 16.46 -0.95 13.40
N VAL A 497 15.32 -1.62 13.63
CA VAL A 497 15.24 -3.09 13.64
C VAL A 497 15.51 -3.67 12.25
N GLY A 498 14.98 -3.04 11.20
CA GLY A 498 15.26 -3.48 9.83
C GLY A 498 16.74 -3.40 9.48
N LEU A 499 17.39 -2.30 9.83
CA LEU A 499 18.84 -2.12 9.61
C LEU A 499 19.67 -3.08 10.44
N GLU A 500 19.33 -3.26 11.73
CA GLU A 500 19.96 -4.24 12.62
C GLU A 500 19.88 -5.67 12.07
N CYS A 501 18.75 -6.03 11.46
CA CYS A 501 18.54 -7.34 10.83
C CYS A 501 19.14 -7.46 9.42
N GLY A 502 19.89 -6.47 8.93
CA GLY A 502 20.61 -6.52 7.65
C GLY A 502 19.74 -6.33 6.41
N PHE A 503 18.70 -5.50 6.47
CA PHE A 503 17.81 -5.21 5.33
C PHE A 503 18.48 -4.40 4.23
N LYS A 504 19.44 -3.53 4.57
CA LYS A 504 20.16 -2.70 3.60
C LYS A 504 20.71 -3.53 2.44
N GLY A 505 20.29 -3.21 1.23
CA GLY A 505 20.70 -3.92 0.01
C GLY A 505 20.08 -5.32 -0.19
N LYS A 506 19.10 -5.71 0.65
CA LYS A 506 18.43 -7.03 0.58
C LYS A 506 16.90 -6.95 0.59
N ALA A 507 16.32 -5.97 1.29
CA ALA A 507 14.88 -5.89 1.54
C ALA A 507 14.42 -4.43 1.68
N GLN A 508 13.11 -4.21 1.61
CA GLN A 508 12.51 -2.89 1.76
C GLN A 508 12.19 -2.58 3.24
N ILE A 509 12.43 -1.32 3.60
CA ILE A 509 11.91 -0.67 4.79
C ILE A 509 10.94 0.40 4.29
N GLY A 510 9.64 0.18 4.50
CA GLY A 510 8.58 1.00 3.90
C GLY A 510 7.87 1.89 4.92
N LYS A 511 7.29 2.97 4.41
CA LYS A 511 6.48 3.93 5.15
C LYS A 511 5.08 4.08 4.57
N GLY A 512 4.18 4.64 5.39
CA GLY A 512 2.76 4.71 5.14
C GLY A 512 2.31 5.63 3.99
N MET A 513 1.00 5.59 3.77
CA MET A 513 0.28 6.29 2.70
C MET A 513 0.15 7.79 2.96
N TRP A 514 0.22 8.59 1.89
CA TRP A 514 -0.24 9.96 1.91
C TRP A 514 -1.77 10.01 1.79
N PRO A 515 -2.49 10.60 2.76
CA PRO A 515 -3.95 10.47 2.81
C PRO A 515 -4.71 11.47 1.94
N MET A 516 -4.08 12.57 1.48
CA MET A 516 -4.76 13.68 0.79
C MET A 516 -4.39 13.73 -0.70
N PRO A 517 -5.06 12.98 -1.58
CA PRO A 517 -4.65 12.82 -2.97
C PRO A 517 -4.72 14.10 -3.82
N ASP A 518 -5.44 15.11 -3.37
CA ASP A 518 -5.55 16.41 -4.05
C ASP A 518 -4.50 17.44 -3.57
N GLU A 519 -3.83 17.20 -2.43
CA GLU A 519 -2.85 18.08 -1.79
C GLU A 519 -1.41 17.66 -2.13
N MET A 520 -1.04 17.77 -3.40
CA MET A 520 0.25 17.24 -3.89
C MET A 520 1.44 18.10 -3.49
N LEU A 521 1.27 19.42 -3.39
CA LEU A 521 2.31 20.32 -2.90
C LEU A 521 2.66 20.01 -1.43
N LYS A 522 1.63 19.81 -0.58
CA LYS A 522 1.86 19.40 0.82
C LYS A 522 2.53 18.03 0.90
N MET A 523 2.13 17.08 0.03
CA MET A 523 2.79 15.79 -0.07
C MET A 523 4.27 15.97 -0.43
N TYR A 524 4.57 16.75 -1.43
CA TYR A 524 5.94 17.01 -1.86
C TYR A 524 6.78 17.64 -0.75
N GLN A 525 6.22 18.58 0.00
CA GLN A 525 6.92 19.21 1.12
C GLN A 525 7.17 18.27 2.31
N ALA A 526 6.26 17.34 2.57
CA ALA A 526 6.32 16.50 3.77
C ALA A 526 7.01 15.14 3.53
N LYS A 527 6.75 14.47 2.39
CA LYS A 527 7.19 13.07 2.19
C LYS A 527 8.69 12.90 1.95
N ILE A 528 9.47 13.95 1.85
CA ILE A 528 10.93 13.88 1.90
C ILE A 528 11.43 13.29 3.23
N GLU A 529 10.63 13.39 4.29
CA GLU A 529 10.93 12.79 5.59
C GLU A 529 11.06 11.26 5.51
N HIS A 530 10.33 10.58 4.62
CA HIS A 530 10.39 9.13 4.49
C HIS A 530 11.77 8.62 4.01
N PRO A 531 12.32 9.04 2.85
CA PRO A 531 13.68 8.67 2.49
C PRO A 531 14.72 9.20 3.48
N SER A 532 14.49 10.36 4.11
CA SER A 532 15.39 10.91 5.14
C SER A 532 15.43 10.08 6.41
N SER A 533 14.33 9.39 6.76
CA SER A 533 14.29 8.43 7.87
C SER A 533 14.87 7.05 7.52
N GLY A 534 15.41 6.86 6.33
CA GLY A 534 16.02 5.59 5.90
C GLY A 534 15.06 4.60 5.22
N ALA A 535 13.81 5.01 4.95
CA ALA A 535 12.86 4.17 4.23
C ALA A 535 13.16 4.20 2.73
N ASN A 536 13.39 3.02 2.14
CA ASN A 536 13.67 2.88 0.71
C ASN A 536 12.41 2.69 -0.15
N CYS A 537 11.23 2.64 0.46
CA CYS A 537 9.95 2.81 -0.22
C CYS A 537 8.93 3.51 0.68
N ALA A 538 7.93 4.13 0.07
CA ALA A 538 6.81 4.72 0.79
C ALA A 538 5.55 4.70 -0.09
N TRP A 539 4.39 4.52 0.54
CA TRP A 539 3.13 4.40 -0.16
C TRP A 539 2.62 5.75 -0.66
N VAL A 540 2.08 5.75 -1.86
CA VAL A 540 1.46 6.91 -2.51
C VAL A 540 0.10 6.56 -3.10
N PRO A 541 -0.87 7.53 -3.11
CA PRO A 541 -2.27 7.24 -3.44
C PRO A 541 -2.57 7.16 -4.94
N SER A 542 -1.63 7.53 -5.81
CA SER A 542 -1.89 7.58 -7.26
C SER A 542 -0.60 7.54 -8.08
N PRO A 543 -0.67 7.21 -9.39
CA PRO A 543 0.45 7.34 -10.31
C PRO A 543 1.07 8.74 -10.35
N THR A 544 0.25 9.78 -10.29
CA THR A 544 0.71 11.18 -10.23
C THR A 544 1.52 11.45 -8.97
N ALA A 545 1.02 11.01 -7.81
CA ALA A 545 1.75 11.11 -6.55
C ALA A 545 3.06 10.30 -6.58
N ALA A 546 3.09 9.14 -7.25
CA ALA A 546 4.33 8.38 -7.44
C ALA A 546 5.37 9.17 -8.24
N THR A 547 4.96 9.86 -9.30
CA THR A 547 5.86 10.69 -10.11
C THR A 547 6.46 11.82 -9.29
N LEU A 548 5.65 12.53 -8.52
CA LEU A 548 6.12 13.63 -7.68
C LEU A 548 7.00 13.13 -6.51
N HIS A 549 6.63 12.01 -5.89
CA HIS A 549 7.42 11.43 -4.80
C HIS A 549 8.76 10.86 -5.28
N ALA A 550 8.86 10.41 -6.54
CA ALA A 550 10.11 9.94 -7.13
C ALA A 550 11.21 11.02 -7.11
N MET A 551 10.83 12.30 -7.18
CA MET A 551 11.78 13.42 -7.09
C MET A 551 12.59 13.40 -5.78
N HIS A 552 12.00 12.98 -4.67
CA HIS A 552 12.69 12.87 -3.38
C HIS A 552 13.79 11.81 -3.39
N TYR A 553 13.63 10.74 -4.16
CA TYR A 553 14.65 9.69 -4.30
C TYR A 553 15.77 10.10 -5.28
N HIS A 554 15.56 11.13 -6.10
CA HIS A 554 16.66 11.81 -6.80
C HIS A 554 17.43 12.74 -5.86
N GLU A 555 16.76 13.36 -4.90
CA GLU A 555 17.37 14.22 -3.88
C GLU A 555 18.16 13.42 -2.84
N MET A 556 17.61 12.29 -2.39
CA MET A 556 18.14 11.48 -1.29
C MET A 556 18.60 10.10 -1.77
N LEU A 557 19.88 9.79 -1.65
CA LEU A 557 20.39 8.42 -1.79
C LEU A 557 20.15 7.67 -0.48
N VAL A 558 19.05 6.93 -0.41
CA VAL A 558 18.59 6.28 0.83
C VAL A 558 19.62 5.32 1.43
N SER A 559 20.41 4.61 0.61
CA SER A 559 21.46 3.72 1.10
C SER A 559 22.54 4.45 1.91
N ASN A 560 22.83 5.72 1.59
CA ASN A 560 23.76 6.54 2.38
C ASN A 560 23.09 6.96 3.70
N GLN A 561 21.81 7.32 3.66
CA GLN A 561 21.07 7.65 4.87
C GLN A 561 20.99 6.45 5.82
N GLN A 562 20.73 5.26 5.29
CA GLN A 562 20.75 4.02 6.07
C GLN A 562 22.12 3.75 6.73
N GLU A 563 23.22 4.08 6.05
CA GLU A 563 24.58 3.97 6.64
C GLU A 563 24.76 4.89 7.85
N ILE A 564 24.25 6.12 7.76
CA ILE A 564 24.30 7.08 8.87
C ILE A 564 23.48 6.58 10.05
N LEU A 565 22.28 6.06 9.78
CA LEU A 565 21.35 5.56 10.80
C LEU A 565 21.86 4.32 11.54
N LEU A 566 22.67 3.47 10.90
CA LEU A 566 23.33 2.34 11.58
C LEU A 566 24.19 2.75 12.79
N SER A 567 24.60 4.02 12.88
CA SER A 567 25.42 4.54 13.98
C SER A 567 24.63 5.27 15.06
N ARG A 568 23.29 5.42 14.91
CA ARG A 568 22.46 6.06 15.93
C ARG A 568 22.12 5.08 17.06
N ASP A 569 21.84 5.63 18.25
CA ASP A 569 21.29 4.83 19.34
C ASP A 569 19.88 4.34 18.97
N LYS A 570 19.62 3.04 19.16
CA LYS A 570 18.32 2.41 18.88
C LYS A 570 17.23 3.06 19.74
N ILE A 571 16.07 3.26 19.16
CA ILE A 571 14.88 3.75 19.87
C ILE A 571 14.54 2.87 21.07
N ASN A 572 14.11 3.49 22.16
CA ASN A 572 13.76 2.76 23.39
C ASN A 572 12.36 2.15 23.25
N LEU A 573 12.24 0.87 23.60
CA LEU A 573 10.96 0.16 23.67
C LEU A 573 9.94 0.86 24.61
N ASP A 574 10.41 1.53 25.66
CA ASP A 574 9.55 2.27 26.58
C ASP A 574 8.77 3.39 25.89
N ASP A 575 9.38 4.02 24.88
CA ASP A 575 8.73 5.06 24.10
C ASP A 575 7.59 4.51 23.24
N ILE A 576 7.73 3.28 22.73
CA ILE A 576 6.69 2.58 21.97
C ILE A 576 5.53 2.13 22.88
N LEU A 577 5.83 1.81 24.14
CA LEU A 577 4.84 1.35 25.12
C LEU A 577 4.07 2.49 25.79
N CYS A 578 4.37 3.76 25.49
CA CYS A 578 3.63 4.92 25.97
C CYS A 578 2.22 4.92 25.37
N ILE A 579 1.20 4.67 26.20
CA ILE A 579 -0.21 4.70 25.75
C ILE A 579 -0.65 6.15 25.53
N PRO A 580 -1.36 6.48 24.44
CA PRO A 580 -1.78 7.85 24.12
C PRO A 580 -3.01 8.30 24.93
N LEU A 581 -2.93 8.29 26.25
CA LEU A 581 -4.04 8.69 27.13
C LEU A 581 -4.19 10.20 27.19
N ALA A 582 -5.43 10.67 27.17
CA ALA A 582 -5.76 12.06 27.41
C ALA A 582 -5.70 12.34 28.93
N GLN A 583 -4.63 13.04 29.37
CA GLN A 583 -4.41 13.34 30.79
C GLN A 583 -5.53 14.23 31.38
N ASP A 584 -6.08 15.13 30.57
CA ASP A 584 -7.07 16.14 30.99
C ASP A 584 -8.33 16.13 30.07
N ILE A 585 -8.86 14.95 29.76
CA ILE A 585 -10.03 14.82 28.88
C ILE A 585 -11.21 15.69 29.35
N GLN A 586 -11.35 15.90 30.67
CA GLN A 586 -12.38 16.75 31.27
C GLN A 586 -12.17 18.24 31.00
N THR A 587 -10.98 18.64 30.52
CA THR A 587 -10.70 20.04 30.14
C THR A 587 -11.04 20.35 28.71
N LEU A 588 -11.33 19.33 27.89
CA LEU A 588 -11.83 19.53 26.51
C LEU A 588 -13.21 20.23 26.58
N ASP A 589 -13.35 21.29 25.83
CA ASP A 589 -14.66 21.93 25.70
C ASP A 589 -15.62 21.05 24.89
N GLN A 590 -16.91 21.19 25.19
CA GLN A 590 -17.95 20.37 24.57
C GLN A 590 -17.98 20.50 23.03
N ASN A 591 -17.61 21.65 22.49
CA ASN A 591 -17.57 21.86 21.04
C ASN A 591 -16.43 21.05 20.38
N THR A 592 -15.27 20.95 21.03
CA THR A 592 -14.15 20.11 20.57
C THR A 592 -14.56 18.62 20.56
N ILE A 593 -15.23 18.15 21.61
CA ILE A 593 -15.73 16.77 21.70
C ILE A 593 -16.76 16.49 20.58
N GLU A 594 -17.71 17.41 20.36
CA GLU A 594 -18.73 17.26 19.31
C GLU A 594 -18.10 17.24 17.91
N LEU A 595 -17.14 18.13 17.61
CA LEU A 595 -16.44 18.17 16.33
C LEU A 595 -15.63 16.91 16.07
N GLU A 596 -14.95 16.38 17.07
CA GLU A 596 -14.18 15.13 16.95
C GLU A 596 -15.12 13.94 16.70
N LEU A 597 -16.23 13.85 17.41
CA LEU A 597 -17.26 12.84 17.19
C LEU A 597 -17.85 12.91 15.78
N ASP A 598 -18.26 14.11 15.35
CA ASP A 598 -18.81 14.34 14.02
C ASP A 598 -17.83 13.96 12.91
N ASN A 599 -16.55 14.30 13.05
CA ASN A 599 -15.51 13.95 12.08
C ASN A 599 -15.29 12.42 11.99
N ASN A 600 -15.26 11.73 13.12
CA ASN A 600 -15.16 10.27 13.13
C ASN A 600 -16.40 9.61 12.52
N CYS A 601 -17.62 10.07 12.90
CA CYS A 601 -18.87 9.56 12.34
C CYS A 601 -18.96 9.78 10.82
N GLN A 602 -18.54 10.94 10.33
CA GLN A 602 -18.54 11.24 8.90
C GLN A 602 -17.56 10.31 8.13
N GLY A 603 -16.34 10.13 8.64
CA GLY A 603 -15.37 9.21 8.03
C GLY A 603 -15.88 7.78 7.97
N ILE A 604 -16.44 7.26 9.07
CA ILE A 604 -17.05 5.92 9.10
C ILE A 604 -18.18 5.81 8.06
N LEU A 605 -19.15 6.73 8.07
CA LEU A 605 -20.30 6.69 7.17
C LEU A 605 -19.90 6.83 5.69
N GLY A 606 -19.04 7.79 5.38
CA GLY A 606 -18.59 8.06 4.00
C GLY A 606 -17.87 6.87 3.38
N TYR A 607 -17.10 6.12 4.17
CA TYR A 607 -16.46 4.90 3.75
C TYR A 607 -17.44 3.71 3.67
N VAL A 608 -18.17 3.45 4.75
CA VAL A 608 -19.03 2.27 4.90
C VAL A 608 -20.17 2.23 3.88
N VAL A 609 -20.75 3.40 3.53
CA VAL A 609 -21.86 3.44 2.56
C VAL A 609 -21.44 2.93 1.19
N ARG A 610 -20.25 3.26 0.73
CA ARG A 610 -19.72 2.76 -0.54
C ARG A 610 -19.29 1.31 -0.45
N TRP A 611 -18.67 0.94 0.66
CA TRP A 611 -18.24 -0.43 0.90
C TRP A 611 -19.42 -1.41 0.91
N VAL A 612 -20.45 -1.14 1.71
CA VAL A 612 -21.61 -2.02 1.87
C VAL A 612 -22.53 -2.01 0.66
N ASN A 613 -22.87 -0.82 0.14
CA ASN A 613 -23.85 -0.71 -0.93
C ASN A 613 -23.26 -0.91 -2.32
N GLN A 614 -22.02 -0.49 -2.56
CA GLN A 614 -21.43 -0.51 -3.91
C GLN A 614 -20.29 -1.53 -4.07
N GLY A 615 -19.75 -2.11 -2.98
CA GLY A 615 -18.60 -3.01 -3.03
C GLY A 615 -17.28 -2.28 -3.36
N ILE A 616 -17.17 -1.01 -2.97
CA ILE A 616 -15.97 -0.20 -3.19
C ILE A 616 -15.15 -0.20 -1.90
N GLY A 617 -14.00 -0.86 -1.92
CA GLY A 617 -13.14 -1.05 -0.74
C GLY A 617 -12.19 0.09 -0.43
N CYS A 618 -11.95 0.99 -1.38
CA CYS A 618 -11.11 2.18 -1.21
C CYS A 618 -11.71 3.34 -2.00
N SER A 619 -11.88 4.50 -1.36
CA SER A 619 -12.49 5.66 -2.01
C SER A 619 -12.01 6.98 -1.42
N LYS A 620 -12.10 8.04 -2.23
CA LYS A 620 -11.91 9.40 -1.74
C LYS A 620 -13.17 9.86 -1.03
N VAL A 621 -13.07 10.08 0.29
CA VAL A 621 -14.18 10.52 1.16
C VAL A 621 -13.87 11.94 1.65
N PRO A 622 -14.74 12.93 1.43
CA PRO A 622 -14.56 14.26 1.98
C PRO A 622 -14.73 14.24 3.51
N ASP A 623 -13.84 14.92 4.23
CA ASP A 623 -13.99 15.19 5.65
C ASP A 623 -14.99 16.34 5.91
N ILE A 624 -15.16 16.77 7.17
CA ILE A 624 -16.06 17.86 7.53
C ILE A 624 -15.66 19.22 6.93
N ASN A 625 -14.42 19.37 6.47
CA ASN A 625 -13.90 20.56 5.80
C ASN A 625 -13.91 20.41 4.26
N ASN A 626 -14.52 19.35 3.74
CA ASN A 626 -14.53 18.96 2.33
C ASN A 626 -13.14 18.65 1.74
N ILE A 627 -12.16 18.31 2.56
CA ILE A 627 -10.86 17.78 2.12
C ILE A 627 -11.05 16.30 1.78
N GLY A 628 -10.74 15.92 0.55
CA GLY A 628 -10.83 14.53 0.12
C GLY A 628 -9.72 13.69 0.74
N LEU A 629 -10.12 12.70 1.54
CA LEU A 629 -9.21 11.73 2.16
C LEU A 629 -9.32 10.38 1.44
N MET A 630 -8.18 9.72 1.23
CA MET A 630 -8.18 8.35 0.72
C MET A 630 -8.46 7.39 1.88
N GLU A 631 -9.69 6.87 1.92
CA GLU A 631 -10.18 6.00 2.99
C GLU A 631 -10.17 4.54 2.57
N ASP A 632 -9.71 3.67 3.47
CA ASP A 632 -9.79 2.21 3.40
C ASP A 632 -10.24 1.62 4.75
N ARG A 633 -10.16 0.30 4.94
CA ARG A 633 -10.59 -0.30 6.21
C ARG A 633 -9.72 0.12 7.40
N ALA A 634 -8.45 0.42 7.20
CA ALA A 634 -7.55 0.85 8.27
C ALA A 634 -7.99 2.20 8.86
N THR A 635 -8.37 3.16 8.03
CA THR A 635 -8.88 4.45 8.49
C THR A 635 -10.24 4.32 9.20
N CYS A 636 -11.11 3.45 8.69
CA CYS A 636 -12.38 3.12 9.35
C CYS A 636 -12.15 2.49 10.74
N ARG A 637 -11.14 1.61 10.88
CA ARG A 637 -10.75 1.00 12.17
C ARG A 637 -10.37 2.06 13.20
N ILE A 638 -9.52 3.03 12.83
CA ILE A 638 -9.14 4.13 13.75
C ILE A 638 -10.39 4.85 14.24
N SER A 639 -11.22 5.33 13.32
CA SER A 639 -12.38 6.14 13.67
C SER A 639 -13.38 5.38 14.53
N SER A 640 -13.64 4.10 14.22
CA SER A 640 -14.55 3.27 15.02
C SER A 640 -13.98 2.96 16.41
N GLN A 641 -12.67 2.64 16.54
CA GLN A 641 -12.03 2.38 17.82
C GLN A 641 -11.94 3.64 18.69
N HIS A 642 -11.73 4.80 18.08
CA HIS A 642 -11.73 6.07 18.80
C HIS A 642 -13.10 6.39 19.40
N VAL A 643 -14.18 6.27 18.61
CA VAL A 643 -15.56 6.47 19.11
C VAL A 643 -15.88 5.44 20.19
N ALA A 644 -15.54 4.16 20.00
CA ALA A 644 -15.77 3.09 20.98
C ALA A 644 -15.03 3.35 22.29
N ASN A 645 -13.78 3.84 22.24
CA ASN A 645 -13.00 4.19 23.44
C ASN A 645 -13.65 5.36 24.22
N TRP A 646 -14.00 6.43 23.52
CA TRP A 646 -14.65 7.59 24.18
C TRP A 646 -16.03 7.26 24.73
N LEU A 647 -16.79 6.39 24.05
CA LEU A 647 -18.06 5.87 24.54
C LEU A 647 -17.85 5.00 25.79
N HIS A 648 -16.81 4.17 25.80
CA HIS A 648 -16.51 3.27 26.93
C HIS A 648 -16.11 4.03 28.20
N HIS A 649 -15.45 5.18 28.03
CA HIS A 649 -14.99 6.03 29.14
C HIS A 649 -15.93 7.20 29.47
N ASP A 650 -17.19 7.15 29.01
CA ASP A 650 -18.22 8.16 29.27
C ASP A 650 -17.81 9.59 28.85
N VAL A 651 -16.88 9.74 27.90
CA VAL A 651 -16.55 11.05 27.28
C VAL A 651 -17.70 11.51 26.40
N ILE A 652 -18.36 10.56 25.74
CA ILE A 652 -19.56 10.72 24.92
C ILE A 652 -20.60 9.68 25.29
N SER A 653 -21.87 10.00 25.15
CA SER A 653 -22.98 9.08 25.36
C SER A 653 -23.39 8.36 24.06
N LYS A 654 -24.07 7.24 24.21
CA LYS A 654 -24.67 6.50 23.09
C LYS A 654 -25.67 7.35 22.30
N GLU A 655 -26.42 8.20 22.98
CA GLU A 655 -27.39 9.13 22.40
C GLU A 655 -26.69 10.17 21.50
N GLU A 656 -25.56 10.70 21.94
CA GLU A 656 -24.73 11.63 21.16
C GLU A 656 -24.14 10.93 19.93
N VAL A 657 -23.65 9.71 20.05
CA VAL A 657 -23.17 8.92 18.91
C VAL A 657 -24.29 8.72 17.87
N ILE A 658 -25.49 8.33 18.29
CA ILE A 658 -26.64 8.12 17.38
C ILE A 658 -27.04 9.46 16.71
N ALA A 659 -27.05 10.55 17.47
CA ALA A 659 -27.39 11.87 16.94
C ALA A 659 -26.37 12.34 15.90
N SER A 660 -25.06 12.23 16.19
CA SER A 660 -23.99 12.55 15.27
C SER A 660 -24.02 11.66 14.00
N MET A 661 -24.21 10.36 14.15
CA MET A 661 -24.37 9.45 13.00
C MET A 661 -25.50 9.86 12.07
N LYS A 662 -26.65 10.26 12.59
CA LYS A 662 -27.77 10.76 11.75
C LYS A 662 -27.45 12.08 11.08
N LYS A 663 -26.88 13.03 11.82
CA LYS A 663 -26.44 14.33 11.32
C LYS A 663 -25.44 14.19 10.18
N MET A 664 -24.42 13.34 10.38
CA MET A 664 -23.37 13.12 9.38
C MET A 664 -23.86 12.30 8.19
N ALA A 665 -24.83 11.38 8.36
CA ALA A 665 -25.44 10.66 7.24
C ALA A 665 -26.12 11.59 6.25
N GLU A 666 -26.79 12.65 6.71
CA GLU A 666 -27.39 13.67 5.84
C GLU A 666 -26.31 14.43 5.04
N ILE A 667 -25.17 14.72 5.65
CA ILE A 667 -24.03 15.39 4.98
C ILE A 667 -23.41 14.46 3.94
N VAL A 668 -23.17 13.19 4.28
CA VAL A 668 -22.62 12.19 3.36
C VAL A 668 -23.57 11.95 2.18
N ASP A 669 -24.89 11.93 2.40
CA ASP A 669 -25.89 11.82 1.34
C ASP A 669 -25.78 13.02 0.36
N GLN A 670 -25.61 14.25 0.88
CA GLN A 670 -25.42 15.44 0.05
C GLN A 670 -24.11 15.39 -0.74
N GLN A 671 -23.02 14.95 -0.12
CA GLN A 671 -21.71 14.82 -0.77
C GLN A 671 -21.72 13.79 -1.92
N ASN A 672 -22.61 12.80 -1.86
CA ASN A 672 -22.75 11.76 -2.87
C ASN A 672 -23.93 11.93 -3.83
N ALA A 673 -24.68 13.03 -3.76
CA ALA A 673 -25.88 13.27 -4.57
C ALA A 673 -25.66 13.23 -6.11
N GLY A 674 -24.41 13.37 -6.57
CA GLY A 674 -24.03 13.28 -7.98
C GLY A 674 -23.77 11.86 -8.50
N ASP A 675 -23.74 10.85 -7.63
CA ASP A 675 -23.51 9.46 -8.01
C ASP A 675 -24.85 8.74 -8.28
N PRO A 676 -25.15 8.33 -9.52
CA PRO A 676 -26.41 7.67 -9.84
C PRO A 676 -26.60 6.29 -9.17
N ASN A 677 -25.51 5.70 -8.65
CA ASN A 677 -25.54 4.40 -7.95
C ASN A 677 -25.60 4.55 -6.43
N TYR A 678 -25.60 5.77 -5.91
CA TYR A 678 -25.63 6.02 -4.50
C TYR A 678 -27.04 5.79 -3.91
N LEU A 679 -27.09 5.08 -2.78
CA LEU A 679 -28.33 4.84 -2.02
C LEU A 679 -28.30 5.69 -0.74
N PRO A 680 -29.17 6.70 -0.60
CA PRO A 680 -29.20 7.56 0.57
C PRO A 680 -29.50 6.79 1.85
N MET A 681 -28.85 7.20 2.95
CA MET A 681 -29.08 6.68 4.29
C MET A 681 -30.23 7.40 5.01
N SER A 682 -30.35 8.71 4.78
CA SER A 682 -31.42 9.53 5.33
C SER A 682 -32.69 9.51 4.44
N PRO A 683 -33.87 9.79 4.95
CA PRO A 683 -34.22 10.02 6.35
C PRO A 683 -34.57 8.74 7.14
N SER A 684 -34.47 7.55 6.52
CA SER A 684 -34.93 6.30 7.14
C SER A 684 -33.95 5.73 8.18
N PHE A 685 -32.63 5.92 7.99
CA PHE A 685 -31.54 5.45 8.85
C PHE A 685 -31.62 3.95 9.22
N ASN A 686 -32.17 3.12 8.32
CA ASN A 686 -32.38 1.69 8.54
C ASN A 686 -31.75 0.80 7.45
N GLY A 687 -30.96 1.38 6.55
CA GLY A 687 -30.22 0.66 5.53
C GLY A 687 -29.03 -0.13 6.11
N HIS A 688 -28.54 -1.14 5.35
CA HIS A 688 -27.40 -1.96 5.77
C HIS A 688 -26.14 -1.14 6.02
N ALA A 689 -25.86 -0.14 5.19
CA ALA A 689 -24.70 0.73 5.38
C ALA A 689 -24.76 1.55 6.68
N PHE A 690 -25.91 2.18 6.97
CA PHE A 690 -26.09 2.93 8.22
C PHE A 690 -26.01 2.02 9.44
N ASN A 691 -26.63 0.82 9.37
CA ASN A 691 -26.55 -0.17 10.45
C ASN A 691 -25.12 -0.65 10.69
N ALA A 692 -24.34 -0.89 9.62
CA ALA A 692 -22.92 -1.25 9.74
C ALA A 692 -22.11 -0.15 10.42
N ALA A 693 -22.24 1.10 9.95
CA ALA A 693 -21.55 2.25 10.50
C ALA A 693 -21.87 2.47 11.99
N LEU A 694 -23.16 2.40 12.35
CA LEU A 694 -23.60 2.55 13.75
C LEU A 694 -23.06 1.42 14.65
N LYS A 695 -23.07 0.16 14.18
CA LYS A 695 -22.50 -0.96 14.92
C LYS A 695 -21.00 -0.80 15.12
N LEU A 696 -20.24 -0.40 14.10
CA LEU A 696 -18.79 -0.15 14.20
C LEU A 696 -18.47 0.87 15.30
N ALA A 697 -19.28 1.91 15.44
CA ALA A 697 -19.10 2.93 16.48
C ALA A 697 -19.50 2.44 17.89
N ILE A 698 -20.62 1.71 18.02
CA ILE A 698 -21.17 1.34 19.32
C ILE A 698 -20.61 -0.01 19.83
N GLU A 699 -20.39 -0.95 18.94
CA GLU A 699 -19.91 -2.31 19.24
C GLU A 699 -18.42 -2.49 18.89
N GLY A 700 -17.70 -1.40 18.65
CA GLY A 700 -16.29 -1.42 18.23
C GLY A 700 -15.36 -2.06 19.26
N LYS A 701 -15.63 -1.86 20.55
CA LYS A 701 -14.89 -2.48 21.66
C LYS A 701 -14.97 -4.02 21.60
N ASP A 702 -16.13 -4.56 21.22
CA ASP A 702 -16.39 -6.00 21.21
C ASP A 702 -15.86 -6.70 19.94
N GLN A 703 -15.36 -5.94 18.96
CA GLN A 703 -14.83 -6.53 17.74
C GLN A 703 -13.44 -7.14 17.97
N PRO A 704 -13.18 -8.35 17.42
CA PRO A 704 -11.88 -9.00 17.59
C PRO A 704 -10.75 -8.10 17.07
N SER A 705 -9.80 -7.77 17.93
CA SER A 705 -8.68 -6.83 17.67
C SER A 705 -9.13 -5.46 17.13
N GLY A 706 -10.38 -5.07 17.40
CA GLY A 706 -10.96 -3.82 16.89
C GLY A 706 -11.17 -3.77 15.37
N TYR A 707 -11.17 -4.90 14.68
CA TYR A 707 -11.31 -4.96 13.23
C TYR A 707 -12.74 -4.68 12.77
N THR A 708 -12.87 -4.12 11.57
CA THR A 708 -14.14 -3.71 10.97
C THR A 708 -14.78 -4.81 10.11
N GLU A 709 -13.97 -5.77 9.66
CA GLU A 709 -14.33 -6.80 8.70
C GLU A 709 -15.55 -7.63 9.11
N PRO A 710 -15.71 -8.10 10.36
CA PRO A 710 -16.84 -8.94 10.72
C PRO A 710 -18.20 -8.26 10.48
N ILE A 711 -18.30 -6.98 10.84
CA ILE A 711 -19.52 -6.18 10.64
C ILE A 711 -19.72 -5.85 9.16
N LEU A 712 -18.68 -5.39 8.48
CA LEU A 712 -18.74 -5.00 7.08
C LEU A 712 -19.13 -6.17 6.18
N HIS A 713 -18.47 -7.31 6.32
CA HIS A 713 -18.78 -8.52 5.54
C HIS A 713 -20.21 -8.99 5.79
N GLN A 714 -20.65 -9.05 7.04
CA GLN A 714 -22.02 -9.47 7.38
C GLN A 714 -23.07 -8.57 6.72
N GLU A 715 -22.93 -7.25 6.81
CA GLU A 715 -23.91 -6.32 6.26
C GLU A 715 -23.86 -6.26 4.72
N ARG A 716 -22.67 -6.43 4.11
CA ARG A 716 -22.53 -6.57 2.65
C ARG A 716 -23.19 -7.83 2.14
N LEU A 717 -23.00 -8.97 2.76
CA LEU A 717 -23.66 -10.23 2.40
C LEU A 717 -25.19 -10.11 2.48
N LYS A 718 -25.72 -9.47 3.56
CA LYS A 718 -27.15 -9.18 3.68
C LYS A 718 -27.66 -8.25 2.58
N PHE A 719 -26.86 -7.28 2.17
CA PHE A 719 -27.19 -6.38 1.08
C PHE A 719 -27.23 -7.12 -0.26
N LYS A 720 -26.24 -7.97 -0.56
CA LYS A 720 -26.19 -8.79 -1.79
C LYS A 720 -27.29 -9.84 -1.86
N ALA A 721 -27.85 -10.28 -0.72
CA ALA A 721 -28.90 -11.27 -0.67
C ALA A 721 -30.31 -10.71 -0.98
N LYS A 722 -30.49 -9.37 -1.03
CA LYS A 722 -31.74 -8.70 -1.45
C LYS A 722 -31.85 -8.65 -2.95
#